data_f90f2a353e3a2771cd3ad53413d82eae
#
_entry.id   f90f2a353e3a2771cd3ad53413d82eae
#
_cell.length_a   1.000
_cell.length_b   1.000
_cell.length_c   1.000
_cell.angle_alpha   90.00
_cell.angle_beta   90.00
_cell.angle_gamma   90.00
#
_symmetry.space_group_name_H-M   'P 1'
#
loop_
_entity.id
_entity.type
_entity.pdbx_description
1 polymer ?
#
loop_
_entity_poly.entity_id
_entity_poly.type
_entity_poly.pdbx_seq_one_letter_code
_entity_poly.pdbx_strand_id
1 'polypeptide(L)'
;MVMVMRAPAGRMVGRDEELGRLLTLLDDAGSGRAVAALVSGDAGVGKSRLVSEVTRLADGRGFTVLSGQCAELGDSVPYLPLADALRGAAQSTGVRDALSSRPALGRLLPEGGEGPTIDSDRSGLARQQMFGGVLGLLAELAAAAPVLLVLEDLHWADGSTRDLVTFLSRMLHRERVALIGTYRTDDLHRRHPLRPVVAELQRLPSVISVDLAPLDPSALAEHLMAVAAPARIDAAELNDIVTRAEGNAYYAEELLAASLSGDLADHSTLPAGLAALLLSRVEQLSDATQQVLRAAAVAGSRADDELVRSASGLQAAEYEGAVREAVTHQLLVPYGTEGYVFRHALLREAVYADLLPGERTRLHATMCSLLSDEQRLTPPGTAAELAQHCLASHDIPGAFAASVRAGREAEQLGAPAEAHRHYDQALALWERVAEPEQTAGLARGKLGLLSAANSADSGDIEHAVHLLRRLRHLLTTPAGQAAGGKDVNLVSRIGERLAFYLMLMDDNKAIAEAVEVAQATVGAAPAEPATWQHARAIATYAYALLAEDSYAAAREWAERGLAAARAAGAPWVQADALVTMGILSNREGRNDEAIELLTAAHTQAREAKVLGVELRAAYHLARAHLERGDLSIGASVAHEGTKRANQTGLGLAPYGLDVQHLHFQCHFADGKWDHAQEIADGFPIRVTSAPEAYLSSMALFIDVARGNPAVAERRAWIEPFWSVRGFDGFIARGLLAEDALWRGDTDETLAEAAIAIDLAYEAPWGHNPSTIRPAVVALSARADRAAQARATGDDDTASAELAAAGELRQIAREGAAFAKRPKFILGPEGHGWLARAEAEYCRASGVNDPQAWQAVLDAFGPAYIYETARTQWRLAEALAEAGRRDEAAEQWRQAAHTADKLGARPLRRALDDLARRARIGAAQEHGDGEVLAALTSREREVLRLIAAGRSNREIASVLFIAPKTASVHVSNILGKLGAASRTEAAAIAYREGLSSQPSAR
;
A
#
# COMPACT_ATOMS: atom_id res chain seq x y z
N MET A 1 12.32 10.43 57.36
CA MET A 1 12.87 11.32 56.30
C MET A 1 13.21 10.41 55.11
N VAL A 2 12.16 10.00 54.35
CA VAL A 2 12.31 9.10 53.20
C VAL A 2 12.83 9.96 52.03
N MET A 3 14.09 9.71 51.71
CA MET A 3 14.78 10.39 50.62
C MET A 3 14.16 9.97 49.29
N VAL A 4 13.53 10.92 48.62
CA VAL A 4 12.95 10.72 47.27
C VAL A 4 14.07 10.29 46.34
N MET A 5 14.14 9.01 46.00
CA MET A 5 14.98 8.53 44.89
C MET A 5 14.40 9.08 43.59
N ARG A 6 14.84 10.27 43.20
CA ARG A 6 14.77 10.67 41.81
C ARG A 6 15.60 9.66 41.02
N ALA A 7 14.97 8.95 40.07
CA ALA A 7 15.77 8.26 39.06
C ALA A 7 16.72 9.32 38.46
N PRO A 8 18.03 9.18 38.60
CA PRO A 8 18.93 10.13 37.98
C PRO A 8 18.72 10.07 36.47
N ALA A 9 18.88 11.20 35.81
CA ALA A 9 19.21 11.28 34.41
C ALA A 9 20.59 10.64 34.18
N GLY A 10 20.71 9.36 34.54
CA GLY A 10 21.94 8.58 34.51
C GLY A 10 22.06 7.89 33.16
N ARG A 11 23.29 7.78 32.71
CA ARG A 11 23.71 7.00 31.56
C ARG A 11 22.98 5.65 31.55
N MET A 12 22.43 5.27 30.38
CA MET A 12 21.84 3.95 30.18
C MET A 12 22.96 2.91 30.30
N VAL A 13 22.71 1.83 31.04
CA VAL A 13 23.68 0.77 31.27
C VAL A 13 23.28 -0.49 30.54
N GLY A 14 24.23 -1.14 29.86
CA GLY A 14 24.05 -2.45 29.24
C GLY A 14 23.13 -2.48 28.00
N ARG A 15 22.94 -1.33 27.35
CA ARG A 15 22.08 -1.19 26.15
C ARG A 15 22.73 -0.37 25.00
N ASP A 16 24.06 -0.35 24.99
CA ASP A 16 24.81 0.47 24.02
C ASP A 16 24.59 -0.03 22.59
N GLU A 17 24.43 -1.34 22.36
CA GLU A 17 24.19 -1.94 21.05
C GLU A 17 22.80 -1.59 20.54
N GLU A 18 21.76 -1.83 21.34
CA GLU A 18 20.36 -1.56 20.96
C GLU A 18 20.15 -0.05 20.74
N LEU A 19 20.72 0.78 21.61
CA LEU A 19 20.72 2.23 21.45
C LEU A 19 21.44 2.63 20.14
N GLY A 20 22.60 2.06 19.85
CA GLY A 20 23.37 2.30 18.63
C GLY A 20 22.55 1.98 17.36
N ARG A 21 21.79 0.87 17.36
CA ARG A 21 20.90 0.49 16.26
C ARG A 21 19.78 1.49 16.06
N LEU A 22 19.15 1.97 17.14
CA LEU A 22 18.08 2.97 17.05
C LEU A 22 18.61 4.36 16.67
N LEU A 23 19.85 4.71 17.03
CA LEU A 23 20.49 5.94 16.58
C LEU A 23 20.83 5.89 15.09
N THR A 24 21.24 4.75 14.56
CA THR A 24 21.45 4.53 13.13
C THR A 24 20.12 4.70 12.36
N LEU A 25 19.02 4.20 12.93
CA LEU A 25 17.68 4.41 12.37
C LEU A 25 17.32 5.91 12.29
N LEU A 26 17.65 6.71 13.32
CA LEU A 26 17.44 8.16 13.27
C LEU A 26 18.31 8.83 12.19
N ASP A 27 19.57 8.39 12.01
CA ASP A 27 20.45 8.91 10.97
C ASP A 27 19.91 8.58 9.56
N ASP A 28 19.36 7.39 9.37
CA ASP A 28 18.70 6.97 8.15
C ASP A 28 17.49 7.85 7.83
N ALA A 29 16.60 8.06 8.80
CA ALA A 29 15.45 8.95 8.65
C ALA A 29 15.89 10.39 8.35
N GLY A 30 16.89 10.91 9.05
CA GLY A 30 17.45 12.24 8.81
C GLY A 30 17.98 12.42 7.38
N SER A 31 18.51 11.34 6.78
CA SER A 31 19.04 11.33 5.41
C SER A 31 17.95 11.23 4.32
N GLY A 32 16.66 11.12 4.68
CA GLY A 32 15.55 11.00 3.73
C GLY A 32 15.22 9.56 3.36
N ARG A 33 15.42 8.63 4.26
CA ARG A 33 15.00 7.22 4.13
C ARG A 33 14.09 6.87 5.30
N ALA A 34 12.80 6.74 5.05
CA ALA A 34 11.85 6.35 6.09
C ALA A 34 12.15 4.93 6.60
N VAL A 35 12.13 4.75 7.90
CA VAL A 35 12.51 3.50 8.57
C VAL A 35 11.65 3.27 9.80
N ALA A 36 11.46 2.01 10.18
CA ALA A 36 10.73 1.65 11.38
C ALA A 36 11.54 0.67 12.26
N ALA A 37 11.32 0.71 13.57
CA ALA A 37 11.84 -0.26 14.51
C ALA A 37 10.73 -0.87 15.34
N LEU A 38 10.78 -2.19 15.53
CA LEU A 38 9.99 -2.92 16.50
C LEU A 38 10.87 -3.31 17.68
N VAL A 39 10.60 -2.70 18.83
CA VAL A 39 11.33 -2.97 20.07
C VAL A 39 10.54 -3.97 20.92
N SER A 40 11.07 -5.17 21.06
CA SER A 40 10.45 -6.27 21.78
C SER A 40 11.20 -6.61 23.06
N GLY A 41 10.57 -7.37 23.93
CA GLY A 41 11.13 -7.89 25.18
C GLY A 41 10.08 -8.03 26.25
N ASP A 42 10.41 -8.73 27.33
CA ASP A 42 9.48 -9.03 28.42
C ASP A 42 9.10 -7.78 29.23
N ALA A 43 8.07 -7.89 30.05
CA ALA A 43 7.66 -6.83 30.95
C ALA A 43 8.80 -6.44 31.92
N GLY A 44 9.06 -5.13 32.09
CA GLY A 44 10.08 -4.64 33.00
C GLY A 44 11.54 -4.67 32.50
N VAL A 45 11.82 -5.15 31.29
CA VAL A 45 13.18 -5.28 30.73
C VAL A 45 13.83 -3.93 30.34
N GLY A 46 13.05 -2.83 30.30
CA GLY A 46 13.54 -1.48 30.04
C GLY A 46 13.23 -0.90 28.66
N LYS A 47 12.22 -1.42 27.92
CA LYS A 47 11.78 -0.91 26.61
C LYS A 47 11.49 0.59 26.61
N SER A 48 10.61 1.04 27.48
CA SER A 48 10.23 2.46 27.60
C SER A 48 11.38 3.36 27.99
N ARG A 49 12.35 2.85 28.77
CA ARG A 49 13.58 3.58 29.13
C ARG A 49 14.46 3.81 27.89
N LEU A 50 14.65 2.76 27.08
CA LEU A 50 15.41 2.85 25.83
C LEU A 50 14.76 3.84 24.88
N VAL A 51 13.44 3.74 24.67
CA VAL A 51 12.68 4.63 23.79
C VAL A 51 12.71 6.08 24.28
N SER A 52 12.58 6.32 25.59
CA SER A 52 12.69 7.67 26.18
C SER A 52 14.07 8.29 25.92
N GLU A 53 15.16 7.51 26.01
CA GLU A 53 16.50 8.00 25.70
C GLU A 53 16.67 8.31 24.21
N VAL A 54 16.16 7.46 23.31
CA VAL A 54 16.14 7.72 21.87
C VAL A 54 15.34 8.98 21.56
N THR A 55 14.16 9.15 22.16
CA THR A 55 13.31 10.34 22.04
C THR A 55 14.03 11.61 22.44
N ARG A 56 14.71 11.60 23.59
CA ARG A 56 15.51 12.73 24.08
C ARG A 56 16.66 13.09 23.11
N LEU A 57 17.33 12.08 22.56
CA LEU A 57 18.41 12.27 21.61
C LEU A 57 17.90 12.75 20.23
N ALA A 58 16.71 12.30 19.81
CA ALA A 58 16.05 12.75 18.58
C ALA A 58 15.65 14.22 18.68
N ASP A 59 15.05 14.63 19.81
CA ASP A 59 14.71 16.05 20.08
C ASP A 59 15.97 16.94 20.02
N GLY A 60 17.07 16.51 20.68
CA GLY A 60 18.36 17.18 20.63
C GLY A 60 19.00 17.26 19.22
N ARG A 61 18.54 16.43 18.27
CA ARG A 61 18.95 16.43 16.85
C ARG A 61 17.96 17.20 15.96
N GLY A 62 16.94 17.83 16.54
CA GLY A 62 15.95 18.64 15.83
C GLY A 62 14.83 17.84 15.15
N PHE A 63 14.56 16.61 15.63
CA PHE A 63 13.38 15.86 15.20
C PHE A 63 12.10 16.43 15.80
N THR A 64 11.03 16.43 15.02
CA THR A 64 9.68 16.60 15.58
C THR A 64 9.24 15.26 16.18
N VAL A 65 9.07 15.21 17.49
CA VAL A 65 8.70 13.98 18.20
C VAL A 65 7.20 13.91 18.41
N LEU A 66 6.58 12.80 17.95
CA LEU A 66 5.19 12.42 18.15
C LEU A 66 5.18 11.12 18.96
N SER A 67 4.73 11.16 20.20
CA SER A 67 4.74 9.98 21.08
C SER A 67 3.38 9.72 21.66
N GLY A 68 2.93 8.47 21.56
CA GLY A 68 1.67 8.00 22.13
C GLY A 68 1.77 6.57 22.64
N GLN A 69 0.90 6.22 23.58
CA GLN A 69 0.90 4.92 24.23
C GLN A 69 -0.44 4.21 24.07
N CYS A 70 -0.41 2.92 23.73
CA CYS A 70 -1.58 2.04 23.78
C CYS A 70 -1.96 1.71 25.21
N ALA A 71 -3.22 1.47 25.49
CA ALA A 71 -3.73 1.13 26.80
C ALA A 71 -4.48 -0.21 26.77
N GLU A 72 -4.43 -0.98 27.84
CA GLU A 72 -5.09 -2.29 27.94
C GLU A 72 -6.62 -2.23 27.73
N LEU A 73 -7.25 -1.16 28.18
CA LEU A 73 -8.65 -0.86 27.88
C LEU A 73 -8.85 -0.30 26.47
N GLY A 74 -7.75 0.03 25.79
CA GLY A 74 -7.73 0.71 24.48
C GLY A 74 -8.02 -0.16 23.28
N ASP A 75 -8.11 -1.49 23.42
CA ASP A 75 -8.51 -2.38 22.31
C ASP A 75 -9.91 -2.04 21.74
N SER A 76 -10.63 -1.17 22.44
CA SER A 76 -11.96 -0.64 22.06
C SER A 76 -11.96 0.82 21.61
N VAL A 77 -10.90 1.60 21.92
CA VAL A 77 -10.80 3.03 21.61
C VAL A 77 -9.93 3.23 20.36
N PRO A 78 -10.53 3.61 19.22
CA PRO A 78 -9.79 3.69 17.96
C PRO A 78 -8.70 4.76 17.99
N TYR A 79 -7.53 4.43 17.44
CA TYR A 79 -6.39 5.36 17.25
C TYR A 79 -5.92 6.08 18.52
N LEU A 80 -6.15 5.50 19.70
CA LEU A 80 -5.79 6.12 20.98
C LEU A 80 -4.33 6.62 21.02
N PRO A 81 -3.30 5.81 20.65
CA PRO A 81 -1.91 6.26 20.70
C PRO A 81 -1.62 7.38 19.69
N LEU A 82 -2.32 7.41 18.56
CA LEU A 82 -2.19 8.50 17.59
C LEU A 82 -2.81 9.78 18.14
N ALA A 83 -4.01 9.70 18.70
CA ALA A 83 -4.68 10.85 19.34
C ALA A 83 -3.79 11.47 20.42
N ASP A 84 -3.11 10.65 21.23
CA ASP A 84 -2.17 11.11 22.23
C ASP A 84 -0.94 11.80 21.63
N ALA A 85 -0.33 11.17 20.64
CA ALA A 85 0.83 11.72 19.95
C ALA A 85 0.51 13.10 19.32
N LEU A 86 -0.66 13.23 18.70
CA LEU A 86 -1.12 14.49 18.11
C LEU A 86 -1.45 15.55 19.16
N ARG A 87 -2.11 15.17 20.27
CA ARG A 87 -2.44 16.08 21.38
C ARG A 87 -1.17 16.63 22.04
N GLY A 88 -0.19 15.79 22.29
CA GLY A 88 1.10 16.20 22.84
C GLY A 88 1.84 17.20 21.94
N ALA A 89 1.79 16.99 20.63
CA ALA A 89 2.48 17.81 19.64
C ALA A 89 1.68 19.07 19.20
N ALA A 90 0.38 19.11 19.41
CA ALA A 90 -0.49 20.23 18.98
C ALA A 90 -0.16 21.57 19.65
N GLN A 91 0.69 21.58 20.68
CA GLN A 91 1.25 22.83 21.25
C GLN A 91 2.25 23.51 20.32
N SER A 92 2.85 22.77 19.38
CA SER A 92 3.71 23.33 18.32
C SER A 92 2.86 23.97 17.22
N THR A 93 3.20 25.19 16.82
CA THR A 93 2.47 25.94 15.78
C THR A 93 2.46 25.19 14.45
N GLY A 94 3.61 24.61 14.06
CA GLY A 94 3.72 23.86 12.78
C GLY A 94 2.83 22.60 12.73
N VAL A 95 2.70 21.88 13.84
CA VAL A 95 1.81 20.71 13.90
C VAL A 95 0.34 21.15 13.89
N ARG A 96 0.00 22.22 14.61
CA ARG A 96 -1.37 22.76 14.63
C ARG A 96 -1.84 23.21 13.25
N ASP A 97 -1.00 23.93 12.52
CA ASP A 97 -1.31 24.41 11.17
C ASP A 97 -1.50 23.25 10.20
N ALA A 98 -0.63 22.24 10.27
CA ALA A 98 -0.72 21.03 9.47
C ALA A 98 -1.98 20.19 9.79
N LEU A 99 -2.43 20.17 11.04
CA LEU A 99 -3.68 19.51 11.47
C LEU A 99 -4.92 20.24 10.97
N SER A 100 -4.91 21.59 10.96
CA SER A 100 -6.05 22.40 10.53
C SER A 100 -6.45 22.17 9.07
N SER A 101 -5.49 21.76 8.24
CA SER A 101 -5.71 21.44 6.82
C SER A 101 -6.30 20.03 6.60
N ARG A 102 -6.47 19.21 7.67
CA ARG A 102 -6.86 17.80 7.62
C ARG A 102 -8.05 17.47 8.53
N PRO A 103 -9.29 17.75 8.09
CA PRO A 103 -10.49 17.57 8.92
C PRO A 103 -10.65 16.15 9.49
N ALA A 104 -10.14 15.11 8.79
CA ALA A 104 -10.19 13.73 9.26
C ALA A 104 -9.41 13.54 10.58
N LEU A 105 -8.26 14.19 10.73
CA LEU A 105 -7.43 14.13 11.93
C LEU A 105 -7.97 15.01 13.05
N GLY A 106 -8.67 16.10 12.73
CA GLY A 106 -9.32 16.96 13.72
C GLY A 106 -10.33 16.21 14.58
N ARG A 107 -10.91 15.11 14.06
CA ARG A 107 -11.87 14.26 14.81
C ARG A 107 -11.23 13.49 15.97
N LEU A 108 -9.90 13.31 15.96
CA LEU A 108 -9.15 12.65 17.04
C LEU A 108 -8.90 13.59 18.24
N LEU A 109 -9.15 14.89 18.08
CA LEU A 109 -8.88 15.89 19.10
C LEU A 109 -10.21 16.37 19.74
N PRO A 110 -10.26 16.58 21.06
CA PRO A 110 -11.48 16.99 21.77
C PRO A 110 -12.09 18.31 21.29
N GLU A 111 -11.26 19.22 20.72
CA GLU A 111 -11.66 20.54 20.23
C GLU A 111 -12.16 20.50 18.76
N GLY A 112 -12.06 19.34 18.10
CA GLY A 112 -12.54 19.15 16.74
C GLY A 112 -14.07 19.10 16.73
N GLY A 113 -14.71 20.18 16.27
CA GLY A 113 -16.16 20.29 16.18
C GLY A 113 -16.79 19.15 15.37
N GLU A 114 -18.09 18.94 15.51
CA GLU A 114 -18.90 17.96 14.76
C GLU A 114 -18.60 18.06 13.27
N GLY A 115 -17.79 17.15 12.76
CA GLY A 115 -17.59 16.97 11.33
C GLY A 115 -18.91 16.53 10.69
N PRO A 116 -19.09 16.72 9.38
CA PRO A 116 -20.31 16.31 8.69
C PRO A 116 -20.60 14.85 9.00
N THR A 117 -21.82 14.56 9.44
CA THR A 117 -22.30 13.19 9.68
C THR A 117 -22.02 12.34 8.46
N ILE A 118 -21.20 11.30 8.64
CA ILE A 118 -20.90 10.35 7.56
C ILE A 118 -22.18 9.53 7.35
N ASP A 119 -22.78 9.66 6.18
CA ASP A 119 -23.87 8.78 5.77
C ASP A 119 -23.34 7.34 5.70
N SER A 120 -24.05 6.36 6.24
CA SER A 120 -23.64 4.94 6.30
C SER A 120 -23.28 4.34 4.93
N ASP A 121 -23.75 4.96 3.84
CA ASP A 121 -23.36 4.57 2.48
C ASP A 121 -21.98 5.13 2.06
N ARG A 122 -21.30 5.90 2.94
CA ARG A 122 -19.99 6.55 2.70
C ARG A 122 -18.89 6.10 3.68
N SER A 123 -19.16 5.12 4.54
CA SER A 123 -18.26 4.71 5.62
C SER A 123 -16.90 4.19 5.12
N GLY A 124 -16.86 3.44 4.01
CA GLY A 124 -15.62 2.90 3.44
C GLY A 124 -14.55 3.93 3.06
N LEU A 125 -14.94 5.20 2.96
CA LEU A 125 -14.01 6.29 2.65
C LEU A 125 -13.34 6.87 3.90
N ALA A 126 -13.94 6.74 5.07
CA ALA A 126 -13.48 7.39 6.30
C ALA A 126 -12.11 6.83 6.77
N ARG A 127 -11.92 5.51 6.72
CA ARG A 127 -10.64 4.84 7.03
C ARG A 127 -9.52 5.32 6.12
N GLN A 128 -9.77 5.36 4.82
CA GLN A 128 -8.80 5.78 3.83
C GLN A 128 -8.45 7.26 3.97
N GLN A 129 -9.44 8.11 4.29
CA GLN A 129 -9.23 9.53 4.60
C GLN A 129 -8.39 9.72 5.87
N MET A 130 -8.60 8.89 6.89
CA MET A 130 -7.81 8.88 8.11
C MET A 130 -6.34 8.51 7.81
N PHE A 131 -6.12 7.40 7.11
CA PHE A 131 -4.79 6.92 6.75
C PHE A 131 -4.03 7.90 5.86
N GLY A 132 -4.69 8.40 4.80
CA GLY A 132 -4.13 9.42 3.92
C GLY A 132 -3.86 10.74 4.64
N GLY A 133 -4.71 11.10 5.60
CA GLY A 133 -4.53 12.27 6.46
C GLY A 133 -3.26 12.17 7.32
N VAL A 134 -3.03 11.00 7.96
CA VAL A 134 -1.83 10.75 8.77
C VAL A 134 -0.58 10.76 7.90
N LEU A 135 -0.59 10.04 6.78
CA LEU A 135 0.54 10.00 5.85
C LEU A 135 0.89 11.40 5.35
N GLY A 136 -0.12 12.17 4.92
CA GLY A 136 0.09 13.55 4.46
C GLY A 136 0.58 14.49 5.57
N LEU A 137 0.14 14.30 6.82
CA LEU A 137 0.65 15.04 7.98
C LEU A 137 2.15 14.75 8.20
N LEU A 138 2.52 13.47 8.25
CA LEU A 138 3.91 13.06 8.45
C LEU A 138 4.82 13.57 7.33
N ALA A 139 4.37 13.51 6.08
CA ALA A 139 5.11 14.02 4.92
C ALA A 139 5.31 15.54 4.98
N GLU A 140 4.28 16.33 5.37
CA GLU A 140 4.37 17.78 5.53
C GLU A 140 5.32 18.16 6.67
N LEU A 141 5.22 17.54 7.82
CA LEU A 141 6.12 17.76 8.95
C LEU A 141 7.56 17.36 8.58
N ALA A 142 7.74 16.24 7.89
CA ALA A 142 9.03 15.74 7.44
C ALA A 142 9.70 16.67 6.39
N ALA A 143 8.93 17.47 5.67
CA ALA A 143 9.49 18.49 4.78
C ALA A 143 10.21 19.61 5.56
N ALA A 144 9.71 19.98 6.74
CA ALA A 144 10.29 21.03 7.59
C ALA A 144 11.42 20.48 8.48
N ALA A 145 11.17 19.38 9.24
CA ALA A 145 12.13 18.74 10.14
C ALA A 145 11.93 17.22 10.13
N PRO A 146 12.97 16.39 10.38
CA PRO A 146 12.76 14.96 10.52
C PRO A 146 11.74 14.65 11.62
N VAL A 147 10.95 13.60 11.46
CA VAL A 147 9.86 13.22 12.38
C VAL A 147 10.20 11.87 13.04
N LEU A 148 10.00 11.79 14.33
CA LEU A 148 10.01 10.53 15.08
C LEU A 148 8.61 10.26 15.61
N LEU A 149 7.96 9.20 15.12
CA LEU A 149 6.69 8.71 15.63
C LEU A 149 6.96 7.50 16.55
N VAL A 150 6.57 7.62 17.81
CA VAL A 150 6.70 6.56 18.82
C VAL A 150 5.31 6.08 19.22
N LEU A 151 5.08 4.77 19.14
CA LEU A 151 3.85 4.11 19.58
C LEU A 151 4.23 3.00 20.57
N GLU A 152 4.01 3.25 21.86
CA GLU A 152 4.36 2.29 22.88
C GLU A 152 3.24 1.28 23.15
N ASP A 153 3.63 0.08 23.57
CA ASP A 153 2.77 -1.01 24.01
C ASP A 153 1.76 -1.50 22.94
N LEU A 154 2.23 -1.70 21.71
CA LEU A 154 1.42 -2.15 20.56
C LEU A 154 0.66 -3.47 20.81
N HIS A 155 1.02 -4.26 21.82
CA HIS A 155 0.26 -5.45 22.21
C HIS A 155 -1.16 -5.10 22.70
N TRP A 156 -1.39 -3.86 23.13
CA TRP A 156 -2.71 -3.32 23.47
C TRP A 156 -3.34 -2.46 22.37
N ALA A 157 -2.71 -2.38 21.19
CA ALA A 157 -3.22 -1.58 20.09
C ALA A 157 -4.57 -2.11 19.58
N ASP A 158 -5.50 -1.20 19.31
CA ASP A 158 -6.74 -1.49 18.59
C ASP A 158 -6.48 -1.93 17.13
N GLY A 159 -7.48 -2.50 16.47
CA GLY A 159 -7.36 -3.00 15.10
C GLY A 159 -6.97 -1.92 14.11
N SER A 160 -7.61 -0.75 14.23
CA SER A 160 -7.36 0.39 13.33
C SER A 160 -5.97 0.99 13.52
N THR A 161 -5.44 0.99 14.75
CA THR A 161 -4.04 1.39 15.04
C THR A 161 -3.06 0.39 14.43
N ARG A 162 -3.28 -0.93 14.57
CA ARG A 162 -2.44 -1.97 13.95
C ARG A 162 -2.41 -1.82 12.43
N ASP A 163 -3.56 -1.60 11.80
CA ASP A 163 -3.69 -1.38 10.36
C ASP A 163 -2.97 -0.11 9.91
N LEU A 164 -3.08 0.98 10.71
CA LEU A 164 -2.37 2.24 10.43
C LEU A 164 -0.85 2.08 10.51
N VAL A 165 -0.33 1.40 11.54
CA VAL A 165 1.12 1.12 11.67
C VAL A 165 1.61 0.31 10.48
N THR A 166 0.87 -0.71 10.07
CA THR A 166 1.17 -1.52 8.88
C THR A 166 1.16 -0.65 7.63
N PHE A 167 0.14 0.18 7.46
CA PHE A 167 0.02 1.11 6.33
C PHE A 167 1.19 2.10 6.28
N LEU A 168 1.51 2.77 7.38
CA LEU A 168 2.61 3.74 7.44
C LEU A 168 3.97 3.09 7.15
N SER A 169 4.23 1.91 7.74
CA SER A 169 5.48 1.17 7.51
C SER A 169 5.66 0.75 6.05
N ARG A 170 4.56 0.58 5.30
CA ARG A 170 4.56 0.26 3.87
C ARG A 170 4.65 1.50 2.98
N MET A 171 4.04 2.62 3.40
CA MET A 171 3.86 3.79 2.54
C MET A 171 4.97 4.83 2.66
N LEU A 172 5.65 4.86 3.80
CA LEU A 172 6.76 5.79 4.04
C LEU A 172 8.05 5.22 3.44
N HIS A 173 8.68 5.95 2.50
CA HIS A 173 9.90 5.51 1.80
C HIS A 173 10.99 6.56 1.73
N ARG A 174 10.66 7.77 1.29
CA ARG A 174 11.61 8.88 1.07
C ARG A 174 11.41 10.04 2.03
N GLU A 175 10.46 9.92 2.90
CA GLU A 175 10.17 10.92 3.93
C GLU A 175 11.19 10.80 5.07
N ARG A 176 11.52 11.93 5.68
CA ARG A 176 12.40 11.97 6.86
C ARG A 176 11.61 11.55 8.11
N VAL A 177 11.15 10.29 8.13
CA VAL A 177 10.31 9.74 9.19
C VAL A 177 10.94 8.48 9.78
N ALA A 178 11.08 8.46 11.11
CA ALA A 178 11.36 7.27 11.89
C ALA A 178 10.09 6.85 12.67
N LEU A 179 9.74 5.57 12.66
CA LEU A 179 8.65 5.00 13.45
C LEU A 179 9.25 4.00 14.44
N ILE A 180 8.90 4.11 15.72
CA ILE A 180 9.29 3.13 16.74
C ILE A 180 8.03 2.58 17.40
N GLY A 181 7.85 1.26 17.31
CA GLY A 181 6.78 0.54 18.01
C GLY A 181 7.35 -0.36 19.08
N THR A 182 6.78 -0.35 20.30
CA THR A 182 7.18 -1.29 21.35
C THR A 182 6.09 -2.32 21.63
N TYR A 183 6.47 -3.53 22.00
CA TYR A 183 5.52 -4.56 22.41
C TYR A 183 6.17 -5.56 23.38
N ARG A 184 5.34 -6.30 24.14
CA ARG A 184 5.79 -7.35 25.06
C ARG A 184 5.78 -8.71 24.35
N THR A 185 6.81 -9.51 24.61
CA THR A 185 6.94 -10.88 24.06
C THR A 185 6.12 -11.90 24.85
N ASP A 186 6.01 -11.74 26.13
CA ASP A 186 5.25 -12.57 27.06
C ASP A 186 3.72 -12.50 26.81
N ASP A 187 3.20 -11.36 26.35
CA ASP A 187 1.79 -11.18 26.00
C ASP A 187 1.41 -11.75 24.63
N LEU A 188 2.38 -12.02 23.74
CA LEU A 188 2.13 -12.48 22.35
C LEU A 188 1.83 -14.00 22.27
N HIS A 189 0.74 -14.45 22.87
CA HIS A 189 0.29 -15.85 22.72
C HIS A 189 -0.12 -16.19 21.28
N ARG A 190 -0.34 -17.50 20.98
CA ARG A 190 -0.59 -18.00 19.60
C ARG A 190 -1.75 -17.33 18.85
N ARG A 191 -2.75 -16.82 19.55
CA ARG A 191 -3.95 -16.19 18.96
C ARG A 191 -3.94 -14.66 19.11
N HIS A 192 -2.83 -14.07 19.58
CA HIS A 192 -2.77 -12.63 19.79
C HIS A 192 -2.86 -11.87 18.47
N PRO A 193 -3.75 -10.84 18.34
CA PRO A 193 -3.99 -10.13 17.07
C PRO A 193 -2.75 -9.39 16.51
N LEU A 194 -1.82 -8.98 17.36
CA LEU A 194 -0.58 -8.32 16.93
C LEU A 194 0.42 -9.30 16.28
N ARG A 195 0.36 -10.59 16.58
CA ARG A 195 1.35 -11.56 16.11
C ARG A 195 1.51 -11.64 14.59
N PRO A 196 0.41 -11.76 13.79
CA PRO A 196 0.51 -11.72 12.33
C PRO A 196 1.06 -10.39 11.82
N VAL A 197 0.69 -9.27 12.45
CA VAL A 197 1.17 -7.93 12.09
C VAL A 197 2.68 -7.80 12.30
N VAL A 198 3.21 -8.24 13.45
CA VAL A 198 4.66 -8.26 13.71
C VAL A 198 5.39 -9.12 12.68
N ALA A 199 4.88 -10.33 12.40
CA ALA A 199 5.48 -11.21 11.42
C ALA A 199 5.47 -10.61 9.99
N GLU A 200 4.48 -9.83 9.67
CA GLU A 200 4.37 -9.09 8.42
C GLU A 200 5.36 -7.92 8.38
N LEU A 201 5.37 -7.07 9.41
CA LEU A 201 6.27 -5.92 9.51
C LEU A 201 7.74 -6.33 9.47
N GLN A 202 8.12 -7.43 10.12
CA GLN A 202 9.49 -7.95 10.14
C GLN A 202 9.98 -8.41 8.75
N ARG A 203 9.09 -8.64 7.80
CA ARG A 203 9.46 -8.94 6.40
C ARG A 203 9.80 -7.69 5.60
N LEU A 204 9.42 -6.50 6.09
CA LEU A 204 9.69 -5.24 5.42
C LEU A 204 11.17 -4.85 5.58
N PRO A 205 11.89 -4.52 4.50
CA PRO A 205 13.30 -4.12 4.59
C PRO A 205 13.53 -2.80 5.33
N SER A 206 12.48 -1.98 5.42
CA SER A 206 12.47 -0.72 6.17
C SER A 206 12.24 -0.90 7.66
N VAL A 207 12.00 -2.14 8.13
CA VAL A 207 11.69 -2.45 9.53
C VAL A 207 12.81 -3.25 10.15
N ILE A 208 13.36 -2.76 11.25
CA ILE A 208 14.34 -3.47 12.05
C ILE A 208 13.70 -4.00 13.34
N SER A 209 14.11 -5.18 13.80
CA SER A 209 13.72 -5.71 15.10
C SER A 209 14.84 -5.48 16.10
N VAL A 210 14.50 -4.95 17.26
CA VAL A 210 15.40 -4.74 18.39
C VAL A 210 14.84 -5.51 19.58
N ASP A 211 15.40 -6.69 19.82
CA ASP A 211 14.94 -7.58 20.90
C ASP A 211 15.76 -7.32 22.15
N LEU A 212 15.10 -6.87 23.23
CA LEU A 212 15.72 -6.62 24.51
C LEU A 212 15.73 -7.89 25.35
N ALA A 213 16.90 -8.51 25.47
CA ALA A 213 17.12 -9.57 26.43
C ALA A 213 17.22 -9.01 27.88
N PRO A 214 17.01 -9.82 28.92
CA PRO A 214 17.34 -9.45 30.29
C PRO A 214 18.79 -8.90 30.40
N LEU A 215 19.03 -7.95 31.29
CA LEU A 215 20.36 -7.40 31.50
C LEU A 215 21.30 -8.49 32.06
N ASP A 216 22.55 -8.47 31.61
CA ASP A 216 23.56 -9.34 32.25
C ASP A 216 23.80 -8.93 33.70
N PRO A 217 24.24 -9.87 34.58
CA PRO A 217 24.42 -9.59 35.98
C PRO A 217 25.33 -8.41 36.30
N SER A 218 26.34 -8.15 35.46
CA SER A 218 27.30 -7.05 35.69
C SER A 218 26.68 -5.70 35.35
N ALA A 219 25.94 -5.62 34.25
CA ALA A 219 25.21 -4.43 33.87
C ALA A 219 24.07 -4.12 34.85
N LEU A 220 23.37 -5.16 35.32
CA LEU A 220 22.34 -4.99 36.34
C LEU A 220 22.93 -4.47 37.68
N ALA A 221 24.08 -4.99 38.11
CA ALA A 221 24.75 -4.51 39.29
C ALA A 221 25.22 -3.04 39.15
N GLU A 222 25.77 -2.67 37.98
CA GLU A 222 26.16 -1.28 37.70
C GLU A 222 24.92 -0.36 37.72
N HIS A 223 23.82 -0.79 37.13
CA HIS A 223 22.55 -0.07 37.13
C HIS A 223 22.04 0.16 38.55
N LEU A 224 21.99 -0.89 39.38
CA LEU A 224 21.54 -0.81 40.77
C LEU A 224 22.43 0.09 41.61
N MET A 225 23.74 0.05 41.42
CA MET A 225 24.69 0.95 42.14
C MET A 225 24.43 2.42 41.74
N ALA A 226 24.13 2.68 40.47
CA ALA A 226 23.80 4.03 40.00
C ALA A 226 22.47 4.53 40.58
N VAL A 227 21.46 3.66 40.68
CA VAL A 227 20.16 3.98 41.30
C VAL A 227 20.27 4.16 42.80
N ALA A 228 21.06 3.34 43.50
CA ALA A 228 21.24 3.43 44.93
C ALA A 228 21.97 4.70 45.42
N ALA A 229 22.76 5.33 44.56
CA ALA A 229 23.56 6.49 44.93
C ALA A 229 22.72 7.68 45.43
N PRO A 230 23.06 8.34 46.58
CA PRO A 230 24.32 8.18 47.35
C PRO A 230 24.28 7.10 48.44
N ALA A 231 23.20 6.34 48.61
CA ALA A 231 23.14 5.24 49.57
C ALA A 231 24.13 4.13 49.19
N ARG A 232 24.70 3.45 50.23
CA ARG A 232 25.60 2.31 50.02
C ARG A 232 24.80 1.03 50.23
N ILE A 233 24.81 0.18 49.25
CA ILE A 233 24.30 -1.20 49.31
C ILE A 233 25.47 -2.15 49.63
N ASP A 234 25.23 -3.17 50.46
CA ASP A 234 26.22 -4.19 50.72
C ASP A 234 26.41 -5.12 49.51
N ALA A 235 27.64 -5.60 49.29
CA ALA A 235 27.95 -6.44 48.14
C ALA A 235 27.18 -7.78 48.13
N ALA A 236 26.93 -8.35 49.32
CA ALA A 236 26.15 -9.58 49.45
C ALA A 236 24.69 -9.35 49.09
N GLU A 237 24.10 -8.27 49.52
CA GLU A 237 22.75 -7.83 49.24
C GLU A 237 22.56 -7.48 47.75
N LEU A 238 23.54 -6.75 47.18
CA LEU A 238 23.52 -6.46 45.73
C LEU A 238 23.50 -7.75 44.89
N ASN A 239 24.34 -8.73 45.29
CA ASN A 239 24.39 -10.01 44.59
C ASN A 239 23.12 -10.84 44.76
N ASP A 240 22.46 -10.78 45.91
CA ASP A 240 21.15 -11.43 46.12
C ASP A 240 20.06 -10.80 45.23
N ILE A 241 19.98 -9.48 45.18
CA ILE A 241 19.04 -8.76 44.29
C ILE A 241 19.28 -9.10 42.84
N VAL A 242 20.53 -9.05 42.35
CA VAL A 242 20.93 -9.37 40.99
C VAL A 242 20.53 -10.80 40.62
N THR A 243 20.76 -11.75 41.53
CA THR A 243 20.44 -13.16 41.31
C THR A 243 18.92 -13.37 41.18
N ARG A 244 18.13 -12.77 42.05
CA ARG A 244 16.68 -12.92 42.12
C ARG A 244 15.97 -12.18 41.01
N ALA A 245 16.50 -11.05 40.56
CA ALA A 245 15.90 -10.26 39.48
C ALA A 245 16.08 -10.90 38.09
N GLU A 246 16.96 -11.89 37.96
CA GLU A 246 17.18 -12.64 36.69
C GLU A 246 17.38 -11.71 35.47
N GLY A 247 18.00 -10.55 35.66
CA GLY A 247 18.26 -9.57 34.61
C GLY A 247 17.09 -8.61 34.33
N ASN A 248 15.96 -8.72 35.03
CA ASN A 248 14.84 -7.80 34.90
C ASN A 248 15.13 -6.50 35.68
N ALA A 249 15.39 -5.40 34.97
CA ALA A 249 15.79 -4.14 35.58
C ALA A 249 14.73 -3.58 36.55
N TYR A 250 13.46 -3.65 36.18
CA TYR A 250 12.37 -3.14 37.02
C TYR A 250 12.21 -3.97 38.29
N TYR A 251 12.28 -5.30 38.20
CA TYR A 251 12.22 -6.17 39.38
C TYR A 251 13.39 -5.93 40.30
N ALA A 252 14.59 -5.71 39.76
CA ALA A 252 15.77 -5.36 40.53
C ALA A 252 15.64 -4.01 41.25
N GLU A 253 15.07 -2.97 40.59
CA GLU A 253 14.81 -1.67 41.22
C GLU A 253 13.79 -1.79 42.37
N GLU A 254 12.75 -2.61 42.21
CA GLU A 254 11.74 -2.84 43.26
C GLU A 254 12.31 -3.61 44.45
N LEU A 255 13.16 -4.63 44.22
CA LEU A 255 13.86 -5.33 45.26
C LEU A 255 14.83 -4.41 46.03
N LEU A 256 15.56 -3.54 45.31
CA LEU A 256 16.42 -2.53 45.89
C LEU A 256 15.64 -1.54 46.77
N ALA A 257 14.50 -1.05 46.28
CA ALA A 257 13.66 -0.13 47.02
C ALA A 257 13.12 -0.75 48.32
N ALA A 258 12.69 -2.01 48.28
CA ALA A 258 12.21 -2.75 49.44
C ALA A 258 13.35 -2.97 50.50
N SER A 259 14.57 -3.22 50.01
CA SER A 259 15.74 -3.38 50.89
C SER A 259 16.15 -2.07 51.56
N LEU A 260 16.18 -0.95 50.84
CA LEU A 260 16.57 0.37 51.33
C LEU A 260 15.53 1.00 52.31
N SER A 261 14.26 0.61 52.22
CA SER A 261 13.20 1.09 53.11
C SER A 261 13.28 0.47 54.50
N GLY A 262 14.04 -0.59 54.71
CA GLY A 262 14.21 -1.26 56.01
C GLY A 262 12.98 -2.08 56.42
N ASP A 263 12.04 -2.28 55.51
CA ASP A 263 10.77 -2.99 55.73
C ASP A 263 10.91 -4.52 55.78
N LEU A 264 12.15 -5.01 55.62
CA LEU A 264 12.47 -6.44 55.61
C LEU A 264 13.40 -6.76 56.76
N ALA A 265 12.82 -6.99 57.95
CA ALA A 265 13.54 -7.44 59.12
C ALA A 265 14.16 -8.87 58.96
N ASP A 266 13.84 -9.57 57.91
CA ASP A 266 14.33 -10.91 57.61
C ASP A 266 14.45 -11.13 56.08
N HIS A 267 15.67 -11.16 55.56
CA HIS A 267 16.00 -11.38 54.14
C HIS A 267 15.48 -12.73 53.58
N SER A 268 14.97 -13.62 54.42
CA SER A 268 14.40 -14.92 54.04
C SER A 268 12.96 -14.88 53.55
N THR A 269 12.25 -13.74 53.64
CA THR A 269 10.79 -13.63 53.41
C THR A 269 10.38 -12.77 52.22
N LEU A 270 11.31 -12.38 51.34
CA LEU A 270 10.97 -11.69 50.11
C LEU A 270 10.04 -12.54 49.23
N PRO A 271 8.90 -11.97 48.70
CA PRO A 271 7.99 -12.70 47.83
C PRO A 271 8.68 -13.31 46.62
N ALA A 272 8.21 -14.49 46.22
CA ALA A 272 8.85 -15.28 45.16
C ALA A 272 8.58 -14.76 43.72
N GLY A 273 7.98 -13.56 43.55
CA GLY A 273 7.71 -13.00 42.24
C GLY A 273 7.39 -11.49 42.28
N LEU A 274 7.55 -10.83 41.16
CA LEU A 274 7.35 -9.38 41.00
C LEU A 274 5.96 -8.93 41.44
N ALA A 275 4.92 -9.67 41.03
CA ALA A 275 3.51 -9.32 41.37
C ALA A 275 3.31 -9.35 42.90
N ALA A 276 3.81 -10.37 43.58
CA ALA A 276 3.73 -10.47 45.05
C ALA A 276 4.50 -9.35 45.77
N LEU A 277 5.66 -8.95 45.23
CA LEU A 277 6.43 -7.82 45.76
C LEU A 277 5.69 -6.50 45.60
N LEU A 278 5.07 -6.27 44.41
CA LEU A 278 4.29 -5.07 44.16
C LEU A 278 3.06 -4.98 45.06
N LEU A 279 2.37 -6.11 45.31
CA LEU A 279 1.23 -6.17 46.20
C LEU A 279 1.63 -5.93 47.65
N SER A 280 2.77 -6.46 48.11
CA SER A 280 3.26 -6.23 49.49
C SER A 280 3.54 -4.75 49.76
N ARG A 281 3.96 -3.99 48.75
CA ARG A 281 4.10 -2.52 48.85
C ARG A 281 2.75 -1.82 48.98
N VAL A 282 1.73 -2.32 48.26
CA VAL A 282 0.37 -1.78 48.33
C VAL A 282 -0.24 -2.07 49.73
N GLU A 283 -0.03 -3.28 50.27
CA GLU A 283 -0.51 -3.71 51.59
C GLU A 283 0.03 -2.88 52.75
N GLN A 284 1.22 -2.30 52.63
CA GLN A 284 1.84 -1.44 53.64
C GLN A 284 1.25 -0.03 53.71
N LEU A 285 0.48 0.38 52.72
CA LEU A 285 -0.15 1.70 52.68
C LEU A 285 -1.44 1.73 53.50
N SER A 286 -1.92 2.94 53.81
CA SER A 286 -3.20 3.11 54.47
C SER A 286 -4.36 2.47 53.69
N ASP A 287 -5.41 1.98 54.36
CA ASP A 287 -6.58 1.40 53.73
C ASP A 287 -7.21 2.35 52.69
N ALA A 288 -7.20 3.66 52.97
CA ALA A 288 -7.66 4.67 52.04
C ALA A 288 -6.83 4.71 50.76
N THR A 289 -5.51 4.60 50.85
CA THR A 289 -4.61 4.56 49.66
C THR A 289 -4.79 3.28 48.84
N GLN A 290 -4.97 2.14 49.51
CA GLN A 290 -5.30 0.90 48.85
C GLN A 290 -6.62 1.00 48.08
N GLN A 291 -7.65 1.65 48.64
CA GLN A 291 -8.92 1.88 47.96
C GLN A 291 -8.75 2.76 46.71
N VAL A 292 -7.97 3.85 46.83
CA VAL A 292 -7.62 4.69 45.66
C VAL A 292 -6.93 3.91 44.58
N LEU A 293 -5.90 3.10 44.93
CA LEU A 293 -5.18 2.28 43.96
C LEU A 293 -6.07 1.23 43.27
N ARG A 294 -6.99 0.59 44.02
CA ARG A 294 -7.98 -0.36 43.46
C ARG A 294 -8.95 0.34 42.50
N ALA A 295 -9.44 1.52 42.87
CA ALA A 295 -10.30 2.31 42.01
C ALA A 295 -9.56 2.75 40.72
N ALA A 296 -8.32 3.25 40.88
CA ALA A 296 -7.47 3.64 39.76
C ALA A 296 -7.13 2.45 38.85
N ALA A 297 -6.88 1.25 39.40
CA ALA A 297 -6.59 0.06 38.61
C ALA A 297 -7.77 -0.36 37.71
N VAL A 298 -9.00 -0.19 38.19
CA VAL A 298 -10.24 -0.45 37.41
C VAL A 298 -10.52 0.67 36.42
N ALA A 299 -10.19 1.93 36.73
CA ALA A 299 -10.35 3.05 35.80
C ALA A 299 -9.46 2.92 34.54
N GLY A 300 -8.38 2.16 34.63
CA GLY A 300 -7.52 1.89 33.48
C GLY A 300 -6.10 2.45 33.59
N SER A 301 -5.41 2.55 32.47
CA SER A 301 -4.02 3.06 32.44
C SER A 301 -3.94 4.56 32.77
N ARG A 302 -4.99 5.30 32.48
CA ARG A 302 -5.18 6.71 32.84
C ARG A 302 -6.40 6.83 33.73
N ALA A 303 -6.16 7.17 34.96
CA ALA A 303 -7.18 7.27 35.97
C ALA A 303 -7.54 8.75 36.15
N ASP A 304 -8.70 9.17 35.62
CA ASP A 304 -9.25 10.51 35.87
C ASP A 304 -9.46 10.74 37.34
N ASP A 305 -9.01 11.91 37.87
CA ASP A 305 -9.04 12.23 39.29
C ASP A 305 -10.45 12.17 39.87
N GLU A 306 -11.44 12.72 39.16
CA GLU A 306 -12.82 12.76 39.62
C GLU A 306 -13.47 11.37 39.60
N LEU A 307 -13.16 10.55 38.56
CA LEU A 307 -13.66 9.16 38.51
C LEU A 307 -13.06 8.33 39.65
N VAL A 308 -11.77 8.43 39.90
CA VAL A 308 -11.10 7.69 40.98
C VAL A 308 -11.63 8.14 42.33
N ARG A 309 -11.77 9.45 42.54
CA ARG A 309 -12.32 10.01 43.78
C ARG A 309 -13.74 9.49 44.06
N SER A 310 -14.58 9.53 43.01
CA SER A 310 -15.97 9.08 43.15
C SER A 310 -16.07 7.56 43.35
N ALA A 311 -15.25 6.78 42.66
CA ALA A 311 -15.25 5.32 42.77
C ALA A 311 -14.59 4.81 44.05
N SER A 312 -13.66 5.55 44.64
CA SER A 312 -13.07 5.19 45.96
C SER A 312 -14.04 5.32 47.10
N GLY A 313 -15.06 6.17 46.95
CA GLY A 313 -16.06 6.43 48.02
C GLY A 313 -15.51 7.18 49.25
N LEU A 314 -14.30 7.72 49.16
CA LEU A 314 -13.65 8.45 50.23
C LEU A 314 -14.11 9.89 50.32
N GLN A 315 -14.08 10.48 51.54
CA GLN A 315 -14.30 11.92 51.71
C GLN A 315 -13.12 12.71 51.14
N ALA A 316 -13.35 13.94 50.66
CA ALA A 316 -12.35 14.73 49.93
C ALA A 316 -10.97 14.82 50.63
N ALA A 317 -10.95 15.11 51.94
CA ALA A 317 -9.69 15.23 52.67
C ALA A 317 -8.96 13.90 52.84
N GLU A 318 -9.68 12.80 52.99
CA GLU A 318 -9.13 11.44 53.05
C GLU A 318 -8.58 10.99 51.71
N TYR A 319 -9.32 11.27 50.62
CA TYR A 319 -8.89 11.03 49.26
C TYR A 319 -7.60 11.78 48.94
N GLU A 320 -7.54 13.10 49.21
CA GLU A 320 -6.33 13.90 48.96
C GLU A 320 -5.11 13.36 49.72
N GLY A 321 -5.32 12.91 50.97
CA GLY A 321 -4.31 12.28 51.79
C GLY A 321 -3.80 10.97 51.16
N ALA A 322 -4.74 10.13 50.70
CA ALA A 322 -4.46 8.84 50.09
C ALA A 322 -3.72 8.99 48.74
N VAL A 323 -4.17 9.91 47.87
CA VAL A 323 -3.47 10.20 46.61
C VAL A 323 -2.07 10.73 46.88
N ARG A 324 -1.88 11.63 47.85
CA ARG A 324 -0.55 12.16 48.24
C ARG A 324 0.37 11.05 48.71
N GLU A 325 -0.13 10.09 49.47
CA GLU A 325 0.61 8.91 49.90
C GLU A 325 0.99 8.05 48.67
N ALA A 326 0.06 7.73 47.74
CA ALA A 326 0.34 6.97 46.55
C ALA A 326 1.38 7.64 45.64
N VAL A 327 1.32 8.97 45.49
CA VAL A 327 2.32 9.75 44.73
C VAL A 327 3.67 9.81 45.45
N THR A 328 3.68 9.96 46.78
CA THR A 328 4.91 10.00 47.58
C THR A 328 5.64 8.66 47.50
N HIS A 329 4.90 7.55 47.54
CA HIS A 329 5.44 6.20 47.37
C HIS A 329 5.68 5.82 45.91
N GLN A 330 5.47 6.77 44.97
CA GLN A 330 5.72 6.60 43.55
C GLN A 330 4.93 5.44 42.87
N LEU A 331 3.75 5.15 43.35
CA LEU A 331 2.85 4.17 42.77
C LEU A 331 1.96 4.82 41.70
N LEU A 332 1.54 6.08 41.97
CA LEU A 332 0.87 6.92 40.98
C LEU A 332 1.73 8.13 40.62
N VAL A 333 1.61 8.58 39.37
CA VAL A 333 2.27 9.79 38.85
C VAL A 333 1.17 10.71 38.29
N PRO A 334 1.18 12.01 38.65
CA PRO A 334 0.25 12.98 38.04
C PRO A 334 0.42 13.03 36.54
N TYR A 335 -0.73 12.99 35.79
CA TYR A 335 -0.77 13.09 34.36
C TYR A 335 -1.59 14.33 33.97
N GLY A 336 -0.91 15.32 33.40
CA GLY A 336 -1.53 16.61 33.09
C GLY A 336 -2.10 17.28 34.34
N THR A 337 -3.29 17.88 34.19
CA THR A 337 -4.07 18.50 35.29
C THR A 337 -5.28 17.66 35.68
N GLU A 338 -5.53 16.52 35.01
CA GLU A 338 -6.82 15.84 35.01
C GLU A 338 -6.82 14.49 35.75
N GLY A 339 -5.65 13.89 36.01
CA GLY A 339 -5.64 12.57 36.64
C GLY A 339 -4.26 12.00 36.94
N TYR A 340 -4.22 10.68 37.03
CA TYR A 340 -3.03 9.92 37.42
C TYR A 340 -2.80 8.75 36.47
N VAL A 341 -1.54 8.33 36.36
CA VAL A 341 -1.15 7.08 35.72
C VAL A 341 -0.37 6.23 36.72
N PHE A 342 -0.52 4.93 36.65
CA PHE A 342 0.38 4.05 37.39
C PHE A 342 1.80 4.23 36.88
N ARG A 343 2.77 4.31 37.78
CA ARG A 343 4.19 4.43 37.39
C ARG A 343 4.64 3.32 36.48
N HIS A 344 4.11 2.12 36.70
CA HIS A 344 4.36 0.93 35.89
C HIS A 344 3.05 0.17 35.65
N ALA A 345 2.81 -0.24 34.43
CA ALA A 345 1.61 -0.98 34.06
C ALA A 345 1.48 -2.30 34.86
N LEU A 346 2.59 -2.98 35.14
CA LEU A 346 2.62 -4.20 35.96
C LEU A 346 2.05 -4.00 37.36
N LEU A 347 2.23 -2.81 37.97
CA LEU A 347 1.62 -2.52 39.26
C LEU A 347 0.09 -2.45 39.15
N ARG A 348 -0.42 -1.79 38.12
CA ARG A 348 -1.87 -1.74 37.83
C ARG A 348 -2.43 -3.15 37.62
N GLU A 349 -1.73 -3.95 36.81
CA GLU A 349 -2.13 -5.35 36.50
C GLU A 349 -2.16 -6.19 37.81
N ALA A 350 -1.15 -6.06 38.67
CA ALA A 350 -1.10 -6.77 39.93
C ALA A 350 -2.26 -6.36 40.87
N VAL A 351 -2.50 -5.04 41.04
CA VAL A 351 -3.61 -4.53 41.84
C VAL A 351 -4.99 -4.95 41.29
N TYR A 352 -5.14 -4.92 39.95
CA TYR A 352 -6.40 -5.35 39.31
C TYR A 352 -6.62 -6.88 39.44
N ALA A 353 -5.59 -7.67 39.33
CA ALA A 353 -5.66 -9.13 39.47
C ALA A 353 -5.96 -9.56 40.90
N ASP A 354 -5.50 -8.80 41.91
CA ASP A 354 -5.75 -9.03 43.34
C ASP A 354 -7.22 -8.76 43.75
N LEU A 355 -7.95 -7.97 42.97
CA LEU A 355 -9.35 -7.67 43.28
C LEU A 355 -10.19 -8.94 43.33
N LEU A 356 -10.96 -9.11 44.42
CA LEU A 356 -11.94 -10.17 44.50
C LEU A 356 -13.05 -9.98 43.43
N PRO A 357 -13.66 -11.07 42.93
CA PRO A 357 -14.69 -10.96 41.88
C PRO A 357 -15.83 -9.99 42.24
N GLY A 358 -16.28 -9.96 43.47
CA GLY A 358 -17.33 -9.05 43.95
C GLY A 358 -16.85 -7.59 43.99
N GLU A 359 -15.63 -7.33 44.38
CA GLU A 359 -15.04 -5.98 44.41
C GLU A 359 -14.88 -5.45 42.97
N ARG A 360 -14.37 -6.28 42.08
CA ARG A 360 -14.21 -5.97 40.65
C ARG A 360 -15.57 -5.58 40.05
N THR A 361 -16.59 -6.42 40.23
CA THR A 361 -17.93 -6.14 39.70
C THR A 361 -18.50 -4.84 40.27
N ARG A 362 -18.32 -4.58 41.57
CA ARG A 362 -18.81 -3.36 42.22
C ARG A 362 -18.10 -2.10 41.69
N LEU A 363 -16.78 -2.13 41.55
CA LEU A 363 -16.02 -1.00 41.04
C LEU A 363 -16.38 -0.72 39.59
N HIS A 364 -16.48 -1.77 38.74
CA HIS A 364 -16.96 -1.60 37.36
C HIS A 364 -18.38 -1.03 37.33
N ALA A 365 -19.30 -1.44 38.21
CA ALA A 365 -20.65 -0.89 38.27
C ALA A 365 -20.65 0.59 38.66
N THR A 366 -19.78 0.98 39.58
CA THR A 366 -19.61 2.40 39.94
C THR A 366 -19.06 3.21 38.77
N MET A 367 -18.04 2.72 38.06
CA MET A 367 -17.51 3.36 36.84
C MET A 367 -18.58 3.46 35.77
N CYS A 368 -19.34 2.37 35.49
CA CYS A 368 -20.45 2.37 34.56
C CYS A 368 -21.46 3.46 34.89
N SER A 369 -21.86 3.59 36.18
CA SER A 369 -22.79 4.63 36.62
C SER A 369 -22.23 6.05 36.44
N LEU A 370 -20.96 6.28 36.77
CA LEU A 370 -20.30 7.58 36.64
C LEU A 370 -20.11 8.02 35.19
N LEU A 371 -19.73 7.10 34.34
CA LEU A 371 -19.51 7.35 32.91
C LEU A 371 -20.84 7.45 32.13
N SER A 372 -21.96 7.02 32.70
CA SER A 372 -23.28 7.14 32.06
C SER A 372 -23.83 8.57 32.05
N ASP A 373 -23.19 9.52 32.76
CA ASP A 373 -23.57 10.93 32.72
C ASP A 373 -23.24 11.52 31.35
N GLU A 374 -24.25 12.08 30.66
CA GLU A 374 -24.10 12.64 29.30
C GLU A 374 -23.04 13.72 29.20
N GLN A 375 -22.76 14.48 30.27
CA GLN A 375 -21.72 15.51 30.30
C GLN A 375 -20.30 14.92 30.24
N ARG A 376 -20.11 13.66 30.64
CA ARG A 376 -18.83 12.94 30.64
C ARG A 376 -18.60 12.14 29.36
N LEU A 377 -19.63 11.92 28.57
CA LEU A 377 -19.58 11.15 27.33
C LEU A 377 -19.07 11.96 26.11
N THR A 378 -18.55 13.17 26.31
CA THR A 378 -18.11 14.07 25.25
C THR A 378 -16.73 13.71 24.64
N PRO A 379 -15.72 13.21 25.34
CA PRO A 379 -14.46 12.82 24.71
C PRO A 379 -14.63 11.55 23.85
N PRO A 380 -14.01 11.49 22.66
CA PRO A 380 -14.00 10.29 21.84
C PRO A 380 -13.42 9.09 22.59
N GLY A 381 -14.09 7.93 22.51
CA GLY A 381 -13.69 6.69 23.15
C GLY A 381 -14.37 6.41 24.50
N THR A 382 -14.97 7.39 25.16
CA THR A 382 -15.66 7.19 26.46
C THR A 382 -16.80 6.19 26.35
N ALA A 383 -17.50 6.12 25.21
CA ALA A 383 -18.57 5.14 25.02
C ALA A 383 -18.03 3.70 24.97
N ALA A 384 -16.83 3.48 24.45
CA ALA A 384 -16.19 2.17 24.42
C ALA A 384 -15.76 1.73 25.84
N GLU A 385 -15.20 2.64 26.64
CA GLU A 385 -14.89 2.40 28.06
C GLU A 385 -16.16 2.09 28.86
N LEU A 386 -17.22 2.87 28.66
CA LEU A 386 -18.53 2.63 29.30
C LEU A 386 -19.07 1.24 28.96
N ALA A 387 -19.03 0.84 27.67
CA ALA A 387 -19.50 -0.48 27.24
C ALA A 387 -18.75 -1.61 27.98
N GLN A 388 -17.43 -1.47 28.16
CA GLN A 388 -16.60 -2.43 28.87
C GLN A 388 -16.93 -2.51 30.36
N HIS A 389 -17.06 -1.37 31.03
CA HIS A 389 -17.41 -1.34 32.45
C HIS A 389 -18.81 -1.91 32.69
N CYS A 390 -19.78 -1.57 31.85
CA CYS A 390 -21.14 -2.12 31.98
C CYS A 390 -21.16 -3.64 31.73
N LEU A 391 -20.35 -4.16 30.77
CA LEU A 391 -20.22 -5.61 30.59
C LEU A 391 -19.60 -6.29 31.81
N ALA A 392 -18.53 -5.73 32.33
CA ALA A 392 -17.81 -6.28 33.47
C ALA A 392 -18.64 -6.23 34.78
N SER A 393 -19.58 -5.30 34.87
CA SER A 393 -20.55 -5.20 35.99
C SER A 393 -21.86 -5.98 35.74
N HIS A 394 -22.00 -6.65 34.58
CA HIS A 394 -23.24 -7.35 34.17
C HIS A 394 -24.45 -6.45 33.93
N ASP A 395 -24.26 -5.15 33.74
CA ASP A 395 -25.28 -4.24 33.26
C ASP A 395 -25.49 -4.40 31.75
N ILE A 396 -26.35 -5.34 31.38
CA ILE A 396 -26.58 -5.67 29.96
C ILE A 396 -27.28 -4.52 29.19
N PRO A 397 -28.30 -3.82 29.74
CA PRO A 397 -28.86 -2.68 29.04
C PRO A 397 -27.87 -1.54 28.82
N GLY A 398 -27.10 -1.19 29.85
CA GLY A 398 -26.02 -0.19 29.75
C GLY A 398 -24.94 -0.57 28.73
N ALA A 399 -24.49 -1.82 28.77
CA ALA A 399 -23.51 -2.34 27.83
C ALA A 399 -24.03 -2.29 26.39
N PHE A 400 -25.30 -2.62 26.17
CA PHE A 400 -25.91 -2.57 24.83
C PHE A 400 -25.98 -1.13 24.30
N ALA A 401 -26.50 -0.18 25.10
CA ALA A 401 -26.61 1.22 24.70
C ALA A 401 -25.21 1.83 24.40
N ALA A 402 -24.25 1.57 25.29
CA ALA A 402 -22.89 2.05 25.15
C ALA A 402 -22.18 1.43 23.91
N SER A 403 -22.41 0.14 23.63
CA SER A 403 -21.85 -0.52 22.42
C SER A 403 -22.41 0.10 21.14
N VAL A 404 -23.70 0.41 21.05
CA VAL A 404 -24.27 1.10 19.88
C VAL A 404 -23.65 2.48 19.70
N ARG A 405 -23.44 3.21 20.80
CA ARG A 405 -22.80 4.53 20.76
C ARG A 405 -21.31 4.43 20.37
N ALA A 406 -20.57 3.52 20.97
CA ALA A 406 -19.16 3.27 20.64
C ALA A 406 -18.97 2.90 19.16
N GLY A 407 -19.88 2.08 18.60
CA GLY A 407 -19.87 1.77 17.18
C GLY A 407 -20.03 3.02 16.30
N ARG A 408 -20.93 3.93 16.66
CA ARG A 408 -21.11 5.22 15.95
C ARG A 408 -19.89 6.13 16.07
N GLU A 409 -19.28 6.22 17.25
CA GLU A 409 -18.06 7.01 17.48
C GLU A 409 -16.90 6.45 16.65
N ALA A 410 -16.69 5.13 16.63
CA ALA A 410 -15.66 4.47 15.84
C ALA A 410 -15.88 4.68 14.34
N GLU A 411 -17.13 4.57 13.86
CA GLU A 411 -17.48 4.85 12.46
C GLU A 411 -17.15 6.30 12.07
N GLN A 412 -17.48 7.27 12.91
CA GLN A 412 -17.16 8.69 12.69
C GLN A 412 -15.64 8.95 12.64
N LEU A 413 -14.87 8.21 13.43
CA LEU A 413 -13.40 8.27 13.43
C LEU A 413 -12.75 7.53 12.24
N GLY A 414 -13.54 6.83 11.42
CA GLY A 414 -13.01 6.01 10.33
C GLY A 414 -12.27 4.76 10.82
N ALA A 415 -12.76 4.16 11.89
CA ALA A 415 -12.26 2.95 12.52
C ALA A 415 -13.26 1.79 12.34
N PRO A 416 -13.39 1.23 11.13
CA PRO A 416 -14.42 0.24 10.82
C PRO A 416 -14.24 -1.07 11.59
N ALA A 417 -13.02 -1.45 11.94
CA ALA A 417 -12.76 -2.68 12.70
C ALA A 417 -13.33 -2.62 14.13
N GLU A 418 -13.26 -1.46 14.78
CA GLU A 418 -13.85 -1.23 16.09
C GLU A 418 -15.36 -1.01 15.98
N ALA A 419 -15.80 -0.24 14.97
CA ALA A 419 -17.21 0.02 14.74
C ALA A 419 -18.02 -1.28 14.59
N HIS A 420 -17.57 -2.17 13.70
CA HIS A 420 -18.24 -3.45 13.49
C HIS A 420 -18.22 -4.33 14.76
N ARG A 421 -17.10 -4.36 15.51
CA ARG A 421 -16.99 -5.12 16.75
C ARG A 421 -18.01 -4.65 17.82
N HIS A 422 -18.15 -3.35 17.98
CA HIS A 422 -19.13 -2.79 18.89
C HIS A 422 -20.57 -3.03 18.44
N TYR A 423 -20.86 -2.92 17.14
CA TYR A 423 -22.18 -3.24 16.61
C TYR A 423 -22.51 -4.74 16.73
N ASP A 424 -21.56 -5.62 16.52
CA ASP A 424 -21.72 -7.07 16.72
C ASP A 424 -21.96 -7.41 18.18
N GLN A 425 -21.26 -6.74 19.10
CA GLN A 425 -21.49 -6.87 20.53
C GLN A 425 -22.92 -6.45 20.90
N ALA A 426 -23.40 -5.33 20.36
CA ALA A 426 -24.78 -4.91 20.54
C ALA A 426 -25.76 -5.93 19.94
N LEU A 427 -25.52 -6.45 18.74
CA LEU A 427 -26.33 -7.49 18.12
C LEU A 427 -26.38 -8.78 18.96
N ALA A 428 -25.28 -9.16 19.60
CA ALA A 428 -25.23 -10.32 20.49
C ALA A 428 -26.03 -10.12 21.79
N LEU A 429 -26.15 -8.87 22.25
CA LEU A 429 -26.92 -8.54 23.43
C LEU A 429 -28.40 -8.28 23.12
N TRP A 430 -28.81 -8.18 21.85
CA TRP A 430 -30.15 -7.76 21.40
C TRP A 430 -31.32 -8.46 22.10
N GLU A 431 -31.25 -9.81 22.20
CA GLU A 431 -32.34 -10.62 22.80
C GLU A 431 -32.37 -10.56 24.34
N ARG A 432 -31.35 -9.93 24.97
CA ARG A 432 -31.20 -9.84 26.42
C ARG A 432 -31.66 -8.50 26.99
N VAL A 433 -32.07 -7.58 26.11
CA VAL A 433 -32.50 -6.21 26.47
C VAL A 433 -33.99 -6.09 26.24
N ALA A 434 -34.69 -5.52 27.20
CA ALA A 434 -36.08 -5.13 26.99
C ALA A 434 -36.15 -3.90 26.06
N GLU A 435 -36.99 -3.94 25.05
CA GLU A 435 -37.16 -2.84 24.07
C GLU A 435 -35.84 -2.38 23.41
N PRO A 436 -35.07 -3.31 22.78
CA PRO A 436 -33.77 -2.98 22.27
C PRO A 436 -33.79 -1.94 21.13
N GLU A 437 -34.86 -1.85 20.35
CA GLU A 437 -35.00 -0.84 19.29
C GLU A 437 -35.12 0.57 19.87
N GLN A 438 -35.82 0.73 20.97
CA GLN A 438 -35.95 2.01 21.65
C GLN A 438 -34.62 2.42 22.28
N THR A 439 -33.94 1.49 22.93
CA THR A 439 -32.64 1.72 23.57
C THR A 439 -31.55 2.05 22.54
N ALA A 440 -31.50 1.34 21.40
CA ALA A 440 -30.55 1.63 20.33
C ALA A 440 -30.90 2.88 19.51
N GLY A 441 -32.17 3.28 19.48
CA GLY A 441 -32.72 4.24 18.54
C GLY A 441 -32.64 3.75 17.09
N LEU A 442 -32.50 2.44 16.87
CA LEU A 442 -32.32 1.79 15.57
C LEU A 442 -33.00 0.41 15.56
N ALA A 443 -33.60 0.06 14.42
CA ALA A 443 -34.08 -1.29 14.19
C ALA A 443 -32.89 -2.27 14.05
N ARG A 444 -33.09 -3.54 14.48
CA ARG A 444 -32.07 -4.59 14.43
C ARG A 444 -31.41 -4.72 13.04
N GLY A 445 -32.21 -4.70 11.98
CA GLY A 445 -31.73 -4.80 10.62
C GLY A 445 -30.83 -3.62 10.20
N LYS A 446 -31.12 -2.41 10.71
CA LYS A 446 -30.29 -1.23 10.47
C LYS A 446 -28.97 -1.32 11.22
N LEU A 447 -28.98 -1.80 12.47
CA LEU A 447 -27.77 -2.05 13.23
C LEU A 447 -26.88 -3.10 12.54
N GLY A 448 -27.51 -4.17 12.02
CA GLY A 448 -26.76 -5.19 11.27
C GLY A 448 -26.23 -4.71 9.93
N LEU A 449 -26.91 -3.79 9.24
CA LEU A 449 -26.37 -3.13 8.05
C LEU A 449 -25.13 -2.29 8.38
N LEU A 450 -25.14 -1.57 9.48
CA LEU A 450 -23.98 -0.79 9.94
C LEU A 450 -22.81 -1.72 10.28
N SER A 451 -23.06 -2.82 11.01
CA SER A 451 -22.02 -3.81 11.30
C SER A 451 -21.43 -4.42 10.01
N ALA A 452 -22.28 -4.86 9.08
CA ALA A 452 -21.85 -5.45 7.82
C ALA A 452 -21.06 -4.47 6.95
N ALA A 453 -21.48 -3.19 6.89
CA ALA A 453 -20.75 -2.17 6.15
C ALA A 453 -19.33 -1.97 6.71
N ASN A 454 -19.23 -1.79 8.04
CA ASN A 454 -17.95 -1.60 8.71
C ASN A 454 -17.07 -2.87 8.66
N SER A 455 -17.66 -4.08 8.69
CA SER A 455 -16.93 -5.33 8.46
C SER A 455 -16.30 -5.40 7.07
N ALA A 456 -17.07 -5.08 6.02
CA ALA A 456 -16.55 -5.03 4.65
C ALA A 456 -15.46 -3.95 4.49
N ASP A 457 -15.63 -2.78 5.11
CA ASP A 457 -14.67 -1.68 5.07
C ASP A 457 -13.37 -2.00 5.83
N SER A 458 -13.43 -2.88 6.84
CA SER A 458 -12.24 -3.42 7.52
C SER A 458 -11.52 -4.51 6.71
N GLY A 459 -12.14 -4.99 5.62
CA GLY A 459 -11.61 -6.04 4.74
C GLY A 459 -12.23 -7.43 4.97
N ASP A 460 -13.12 -7.59 5.94
CA ASP A 460 -13.80 -8.85 6.22
C ASP A 460 -15.15 -8.94 5.49
N ILE A 461 -15.08 -9.10 4.16
CA ILE A 461 -16.26 -9.22 3.29
C ILE A 461 -17.04 -10.52 3.60
N GLU A 462 -16.36 -11.60 3.98
CA GLU A 462 -17.00 -12.88 4.28
C GLU A 462 -17.93 -12.76 5.49
N HIS A 463 -17.48 -12.09 6.55
CA HIS A 463 -18.31 -11.80 7.72
C HIS A 463 -19.50 -10.91 7.37
N ALA A 464 -19.30 -9.87 6.58
CA ALA A 464 -20.39 -8.99 6.11
C ALA A 464 -21.47 -9.77 5.35
N VAL A 465 -21.07 -10.64 4.41
CA VAL A 465 -21.97 -11.49 3.64
C VAL A 465 -22.72 -12.46 4.55
N HIS A 466 -22.01 -13.12 5.50
CA HIS A 466 -22.64 -14.04 6.45
C HIS A 466 -23.69 -13.34 7.32
N LEU A 467 -23.37 -12.16 7.86
CA LEU A 467 -24.28 -11.37 8.67
C LEU A 467 -25.53 -10.96 7.88
N LEU A 468 -25.36 -10.45 6.65
CA LEU A 468 -26.48 -9.99 5.81
C LEU A 468 -27.37 -11.16 5.35
N ARG A 469 -26.81 -12.34 5.04
CA ARG A 469 -27.60 -13.56 4.76
C ARG A 469 -28.50 -13.91 5.96
N ARG A 470 -27.93 -13.89 7.16
CA ARG A 470 -28.64 -14.18 8.41
C ARG A 470 -29.74 -13.17 8.68
N LEU A 471 -29.47 -11.87 8.54
CA LEU A 471 -30.45 -10.81 8.71
C LEU A 471 -31.58 -10.91 7.68
N ARG A 472 -31.25 -11.10 6.40
CA ARG A 472 -32.25 -11.31 5.35
C ARG A 472 -33.16 -12.49 5.68
N HIS A 473 -32.60 -13.62 6.08
CA HIS A 473 -33.39 -14.80 6.49
C HIS A 473 -34.32 -14.48 7.65
N LEU A 474 -33.81 -13.82 8.70
CA LEU A 474 -34.63 -13.42 9.86
C LEU A 474 -35.80 -12.51 9.48
N LEU A 475 -35.57 -11.50 8.63
CA LEU A 475 -36.61 -10.53 8.25
C LEU A 475 -37.60 -11.04 7.20
N THR A 476 -37.25 -12.05 6.42
CA THR A 476 -38.13 -12.65 5.39
C THR A 476 -38.93 -13.84 5.91
N THR A 477 -38.66 -14.37 7.11
CA THR A 477 -39.47 -15.41 7.72
C THR A 477 -40.80 -14.90 8.25
N PRO A 478 -41.86 -15.72 8.32
CA PRO A 478 -43.16 -15.30 8.86
C PRO A 478 -43.08 -14.75 10.30
N ALA A 479 -42.20 -15.31 11.13
CA ALA A 479 -41.97 -14.85 12.50
C ALA A 479 -41.27 -13.48 12.53
N GLY A 480 -40.28 -13.28 11.66
CA GLY A 480 -39.58 -12.01 11.55
C GLY A 480 -40.42 -10.88 10.96
N GLN A 481 -41.30 -11.23 10.02
CA GLN A 481 -42.28 -10.29 9.46
C GLN A 481 -43.30 -9.84 10.51
N ALA A 482 -43.67 -10.72 11.43
CA ALA A 482 -44.55 -10.39 12.55
C ALA A 482 -43.84 -9.51 13.61
N ALA A 483 -42.52 -9.69 13.78
CA ALA A 483 -41.74 -9.03 14.83
C ALA A 483 -41.09 -7.68 14.38
N GLY A 484 -41.47 -7.08 13.25
CA GLY A 484 -40.90 -5.79 12.80
C GLY A 484 -40.41 -5.77 11.33
N GLY A 485 -40.49 -6.88 10.59
CA GLY A 485 -40.11 -6.99 9.19
C GLY A 485 -41.01 -6.26 8.18
N LYS A 486 -41.77 -5.27 8.62
CA LYS A 486 -42.69 -4.46 7.78
C LYS A 486 -41.95 -3.36 7.01
N ASP A 487 -40.70 -3.06 7.38
CA ASP A 487 -39.91 -2.06 6.64
C ASP A 487 -39.31 -2.67 5.37
N VAL A 488 -40.07 -2.58 4.30
CA VAL A 488 -39.67 -3.08 2.96
C VAL A 488 -38.41 -2.39 2.46
N ASN A 489 -38.19 -1.11 2.81
CA ASN A 489 -37.01 -0.37 2.42
C ASN A 489 -35.76 -0.94 3.10
N LEU A 490 -35.86 -1.33 4.36
CA LEU A 490 -34.77 -1.96 5.10
C LEU A 490 -34.42 -3.35 4.53
N VAL A 491 -35.42 -4.17 4.23
CA VAL A 491 -35.22 -5.48 3.59
C VAL A 491 -34.58 -5.32 2.22
N SER A 492 -35.02 -4.33 1.43
CA SER A 492 -34.43 -4.00 0.14
C SER A 492 -32.97 -3.58 0.26
N ARG A 493 -32.60 -2.75 1.25
CA ARG A 493 -31.21 -2.36 1.50
C ARG A 493 -30.32 -3.54 1.91
N ILE A 494 -30.83 -4.43 2.75
CA ILE A 494 -30.08 -5.64 3.15
C ILE A 494 -29.83 -6.52 1.94
N GLY A 495 -30.82 -6.75 1.10
CA GLY A 495 -30.70 -7.54 -0.13
C GLY A 495 -29.72 -6.89 -1.13
N GLU A 496 -29.83 -5.59 -1.32
CA GLU A 496 -28.96 -4.82 -2.20
C GLU A 496 -27.48 -4.86 -1.75
N ARG A 497 -27.23 -4.63 -0.46
CA ARG A 497 -25.85 -4.72 0.10
C ARG A 497 -25.29 -6.14 0.04
N LEU A 498 -26.12 -7.15 0.30
CA LEU A 498 -25.70 -8.55 0.17
C LEU A 498 -25.29 -8.84 -1.28
N ALA A 499 -26.09 -8.46 -2.27
CA ALA A 499 -25.75 -8.67 -3.68
C ALA A 499 -24.45 -7.93 -4.05
N PHE A 500 -24.27 -6.69 -3.57
CA PHE A 500 -23.08 -5.91 -3.81
C PHE A 500 -21.80 -6.57 -3.23
N TYR A 501 -21.84 -7.03 -1.97
CA TYR A 501 -20.66 -7.68 -1.35
C TYR A 501 -20.37 -9.06 -1.94
N LEU A 502 -21.39 -9.81 -2.38
CA LEU A 502 -21.19 -11.05 -3.12
C LEU A 502 -20.40 -10.82 -4.42
N MET A 503 -20.68 -9.73 -5.14
CA MET A 503 -19.91 -9.39 -6.36
C MET A 503 -18.44 -9.03 -6.07
N LEU A 504 -18.11 -8.59 -4.84
CA LEU A 504 -16.73 -8.29 -4.44
C LEU A 504 -15.92 -9.56 -4.06
N MET A 505 -16.57 -10.71 -3.91
CA MET A 505 -15.88 -11.96 -3.54
C MET A 505 -15.11 -12.60 -4.70
N ASP A 506 -15.27 -12.08 -5.93
CA ASP A 506 -14.59 -12.54 -7.15
C ASP A 506 -14.68 -14.07 -7.38
N ASP A 507 -15.90 -14.62 -7.17
CA ASP A 507 -16.25 -16.02 -7.32
C ASP A 507 -17.51 -16.16 -8.16
N ASN A 508 -17.49 -17.01 -9.19
CA ASN A 508 -18.62 -17.21 -10.09
C ASN A 508 -19.91 -17.67 -9.37
N LYS A 509 -19.78 -18.43 -8.28
CA LYS A 509 -20.93 -18.85 -7.47
C LYS A 509 -21.51 -17.67 -6.67
N ALA A 510 -20.64 -16.81 -6.14
CA ALA A 510 -21.05 -15.60 -5.46
C ALA A 510 -21.74 -14.61 -6.42
N ILE A 511 -21.25 -14.48 -7.65
CA ILE A 511 -21.88 -13.64 -8.69
C ILE A 511 -23.28 -14.18 -9.06
N ALA A 512 -23.42 -15.49 -9.25
CA ALA A 512 -24.73 -16.10 -9.53
C ALA A 512 -25.72 -15.87 -8.37
N GLU A 513 -25.27 -16.07 -7.11
CA GLU A 513 -26.08 -15.75 -5.92
C GLU A 513 -26.42 -14.25 -5.86
N ALA A 514 -25.48 -13.36 -6.23
CA ALA A 514 -25.74 -11.92 -6.26
C ALA A 514 -26.87 -11.55 -7.23
N VAL A 515 -26.92 -12.19 -8.40
CA VAL A 515 -28.00 -11.99 -9.38
C VAL A 515 -29.34 -12.45 -8.81
N GLU A 516 -29.40 -13.65 -8.20
CA GLU A 516 -30.62 -14.17 -7.58
C GLU A 516 -31.12 -13.26 -6.44
N VAL A 517 -30.21 -12.85 -5.56
CA VAL A 517 -30.51 -11.96 -4.42
C VAL A 517 -31.00 -10.60 -4.91
N ALA A 518 -30.32 -10.00 -5.90
CA ALA A 518 -30.71 -8.70 -6.44
C ALA A 518 -32.07 -8.76 -7.15
N GLN A 519 -32.32 -9.80 -7.94
CA GLN A 519 -33.60 -10.02 -8.61
C GLN A 519 -34.77 -10.13 -7.60
N ALA A 520 -34.59 -10.97 -6.58
CA ALA A 520 -35.59 -11.12 -5.51
C ALA A 520 -35.81 -9.81 -4.74
N THR A 521 -34.75 -9.00 -4.56
CA THR A 521 -34.83 -7.72 -3.87
C THR A 521 -35.63 -6.70 -4.66
N VAL A 522 -35.41 -6.60 -5.97
CA VAL A 522 -36.20 -5.74 -6.87
C VAL A 522 -37.66 -6.17 -6.89
N GLY A 523 -37.94 -7.48 -6.96
CA GLY A 523 -39.30 -8.02 -6.96
C GLY A 523 -40.07 -7.79 -5.66
N ALA A 524 -39.39 -7.67 -4.53
CA ALA A 524 -40.01 -7.45 -3.22
C ALA A 524 -40.24 -5.97 -2.88
N ALA A 525 -39.53 -5.05 -3.53
CA ALA A 525 -39.63 -3.61 -3.26
C ALA A 525 -40.79 -2.99 -4.04
N PRO A 526 -41.65 -2.15 -3.41
CA PRO A 526 -42.74 -1.45 -4.11
C PRO A 526 -42.18 -0.41 -5.07
N ALA A 527 -42.72 -0.38 -6.28
CA ALA A 527 -42.33 0.60 -7.28
C ALA A 527 -42.94 2.01 -6.97
N GLU A 528 -44.03 2.07 -6.22
CA GLU A 528 -44.70 3.30 -5.83
C GLU A 528 -44.97 3.33 -4.31
N PRO A 529 -44.66 4.43 -3.63
CA PRO A 529 -44.03 5.64 -4.18
C PRO A 529 -42.55 5.38 -4.56
N ALA A 530 -42.04 6.13 -5.56
CA ALA A 530 -40.66 6.03 -5.99
C ALA A 530 -39.68 6.32 -4.83
N THR A 531 -38.83 5.35 -4.50
CA THR A 531 -37.80 5.48 -3.43
C THR A 531 -36.42 5.28 -3.98
N TRP A 532 -35.44 5.95 -3.40
CA TRP A 532 -34.04 5.75 -3.79
C TRP A 532 -33.57 4.31 -3.51
N GLN A 533 -34.09 3.66 -2.49
CA GLN A 533 -33.76 2.27 -2.14
C GLN A 533 -34.17 1.32 -3.27
N HIS A 534 -35.37 1.49 -3.82
CA HIS A 534 -35.82 0.69 -4.95
C HIS A 534 -34.99 0.96 -6.21
N ALA A 535 -34.72 2.24 -6.51
CA ALA A 535 -33.87 2.64 -7.62
C ALA A 535 -32.47 2.05 -7.50
N ARG A 536 -31.89 2.06 -6.30
CA ARG A 536 -30.57 1.47 -6.00
C ARG A 536 -30.58 -0.05 -6.18
N ALA A 537 -31.63 -0.74 -5.71
CA ALA A 537 -31.77 -2.18 -5.90
C ALA A 537 -31.79 -2.55 -7.40
N ILE A 538 -32.50 -1.77 -8.23
CA ILE A 538 -32.51 -1.96 -9.69
C ILE A 538 -31.13 -1.71 -10.28
N ALA A 539 -30.42 -0.65 -9.89
CA ALA A 539 -29.09 -0.35 -10.38
C ALA A 539 -28.07 -1.45 -10.00
N THR A 540 -28.16 -1.98 -8.78
CA THR A 540 -27.32 -3.10 -8.32
C THR A 540 -27.65 -4.39 -9.07
N TYR A 541 -28.93 -4.65 -9.39
CA TYR A 541 -29.31 -5.79 -10.21
C TYR A 541 -28.77 -5.68 -11.65
N ALA A 542 -28.85 -4.50 -12.25
CA ALA A 542 -28.26 -4.25 -13.57
C ALA A 542 -26.73 -4.48 -13.55
N TYR A 543 -26.07 -4.07 -12.47
CA TYR A 543 -24.63 -4.29 -12.31
C TYR A 543 -24.27 -5.76 -12.07
N ALA A 544 -25.08 -6.50 -11.31
CA ALA A 544 -24.92 -7.95 -11.12
C ALA A 544 -25.09 -8.72 -12.46
N LEU A 545 -26.10 -8.35 -13.27
CA LEU A 545 -26.28 -8.90 -14.62
C LEU A 545 -25.11 -8.57 -15.55
N LEU A 546 -24.52 -7.38 -15.40
CA LEU A 546 -23.29 -7.01 -16.12
C LEU A 546 -22.11 -7.88 -15.68
N ALA A 547 -21.97 -8.17 -14.38
CA ALA A 547 -20.94 -9.05 -13.85
C ALA A 547 -21.11 -10.52 -14.29
N GLU A 548 -22.37 -10.96 -14.47
CA GLU A 548 -22.73 -12.29 -14.98
C GLU A 548 -22.65 -12.42 -16.51
N ASP A 549 -22.34 -11.31 -17.23
CA ASP A 549 -22.30 -11.24 -18.69
C ASP A 549 -23.65 -11.25 -19.41
N SER A 550 -24.70 -11.02 -18.71
CA SER A 550 -26.07 -10.91 -19.24
C SER A 550 -26.38 -9.51 -19.78
N TYR A 551 -25.61 -9.03 -20.81
CA TYR A 551 -25.56 -7.62 -21.26
C TYR A 551 -26.90 -7.04 -21.70
N ALA A 552 -27.72 -7.80 -22.45
CA ALA A 552 -29.02 -7.32 -22.93
C ALA A 552 -29.95 -7.04 -21.72
N ALA A 553 -29.99 -7.95 -20.77
CA ALA A 553 -30.76 -7.77 -19.54
C ALA A 553 -30.17 -6.65 -18.68
N ALA A 554 -28.85 -6.58 -18.56
CA ALA A 554 -28.16 -5.52 -17.81
C ALA A 554 -28.53 -4.13 -18.33
N ARG A 555 -28.58 -3.94 -19.66
CA ARG A 555 -28.99 -2.68 -20.28
C ARG A 555 -30.45 -2.32 -19.98
N GLU A 556 -31.37 -3.26 -20.21
CA GLU A 556 -32.77 -3.05 -19.89
C GLU A 556 -32.97 -2.61 -18.44
N TRP A 557 -32.31 -3.30 -17.51
CA TRP A 557 -32.42 -2.98 -16.09
C TRP A 557 -31.68 -1.70 -15.70
N ALA A 558 -30.58 -1.35 -16.36
CA ALA A 558 -29.87 -0.08 -16.12
C ALA A 558 -30.75 1.12 -16.58
N GLU A 559 -31.43 1.02 -17.69
CA GLU A 559 -32.40 2.04 -18.18
C GLU A 559 -33.57 2.20 -17.20
N ARG A 560 -34.12 1.09 -16.71
CA ARG A 560 -35.15 1.11 -15.64
C ARG A 560 -34.61 1.73 -14.34
N GLY A 561 -33.37 1.40 -13.96
CA GLY A 561 -32.71 1.97 -12.78
C GLY A 561 -32.53 3.48 -12.90
N LEU A 562 -32.11 3.96 -14.07
CA LEU A 562 -31.97 5.38 -14.34
C LEU A 562 -33.34 6.11 -14.27
N ALA A 563 -34.38 5.52 -14.85
CA ALA A 563 -35.74 6.08 -14.78
C ALA A 563 -36.26 6.12 -13.34
N ALA A 564 -36.10 5.04 -12.57
CA ALA A 564 -36.47 4.98 -11.14
C ALA A 564 -35.69 5.98 -10.29
N ALA A 565 -34.38 6.15 -10.54
CA ALA A 565 -33.54 7.10 -9.82
C ALA A 565 -33.95 8.56 -10.10
N ARG A 566 -34.35 8.87 -11.33
CA ARG A 566 -34.91 10.18 -11.68
C ARG A 566 -36.23 10.44 -10.97
N ALA A 567 -37.14 9.47 -10.97
CA ALA A 567 -38.42 9.56 -10.28
C ALA A 567 -38.25 9.73 -8.75
N ALA A 568 -37.26 9.08 -8.18
CA ALA A 568 -36.93 9.16 -6.74
C ALA A 568 -36.13 10.42 -6.38
N GLY A 569 -35.72 11.27 -7.32
CA GLY A 569 -34.86 12.42 -7.04
C GLY A 569 -33.50 12.04 -6.44
N ALA A 570 -32.90 10.90 -6.86
CA ALA A 570 -31.66 10.35 -6.33
C ALA A 570 -30.49 10.49 -7.32
N PRO A 571 -29.82 11.67 -7.39
CA PRO A 571 -28.80 11.96 -8.41
C PRO A 571 -27.59 11.04 -8.33
N TRP A 572 -27.23 10.57 -7.13
CA TRP A 572 -26.12 9.64 -6.96
C TRP A 572 -26.42 8.23 -7.51
N VAL A 573 -27.68 7.76 -7.41
CA VAL A 573 -28.09 6.50 -8.06
C VAL A 573 -28.17 6.66 -9.59
N GLN A 574 -28.57 7.85 -10.06
CA GLN A 574 -28.54 8.18 -11.50
C GLN A 574 -27.12 8.07 -12.05
N ALA A 575 -26.15 8.67 -11.34
CA ALA A 575 -24.74 8.60 -11.73
C ALA A 575 -24.25 7.15 -11.81
N ASP A 576 -24.58 6.32 -10.84
CA ASP A 576 -24.20 4.91 -10.81
C ASP A 576 -24.80 4.09 -11.94
N ALA A 577 -26.08 4.30 -12.26
CA ALA A 577 -26.74 3.70 -13.41
C ALA A 577 -26.11 4.14 -14.75
N LEU A 578 -25.78 5.43 -14.88
CA LEU A 578 -25.09 5.97 -16.07
C LEU A 578 -23.69 5.35 -16.24
N VAL A 579 -22.94 5.10 -15.17
CA VAL A 579 -21.66 4.37 -15.28
C VAL A 579 -21.89 2.98 -15.87
N THR A 580 -22.88 2.24 -15.36
CA THR A 580 -23.21 0.90 -15.87
C THR A 580 -23.60 0.94 -17.34
N MET A 581 -24.45 1.90 -17.76
CA MET A 581 -24.81 2.09 -19.16
C MET A 581 -23.61 2.46 -20.04
N GLY A 582 -22.73 3.34 -19.55
CA GLY A 582 -21.51 3.72 -20.25
C GLY A 582 -20.56 2.54 -20.45
N ILE A 583 -20.39 1.69 -19.44
CA ILE A 583 -19.62 0.45 -19.55
C ILE A 583 -20.23 -0.47 -20.61
N LEU A 584 -21.54 -0.65 -20.61
CA LEU A 584 -22.27 -1.45 -21.59
C LEU A 584 -22.09 -0.91 -23.00
N SER A 585 -22.27 0.41 -23.22
CA SER A 585 -22.09 1.05 -24.53
C SER A 585 -20.66 0.91 -25.04
N ASN A 586 -19.66 1.07 -24.14
CA ASN A 586 -18.26 0.86 -24.48
C ASN A 586 -18.01 -0.60 -24.91
N ARG A 587 -18.52 -1.59 -24.17
CA ARG A 587 -18.40 -3.02 -24.51
C ARG A 587 -19.10 -3.42 -25.81
N GLU A 588 -20.12 -2.69 -26.23
CA GLU A 588 -20.81 -2.89 -27.47
C GLU A 588 -20.17 -2.14 -28.68
N GLY A 589 -19.02 -1.46 -28.42
CA GLY A 589 -18.29 -0.71 -29.46
C GLY A 589 -18.89 0.68 -29.77
N ARG A 590 -19.85 1.13 -28.97
CA ARG A 590 -20.47 2.46 -29.10
C ARG A 590 -19.72 3.49 -28.25
N ASN A 591 -18.47 3.75 -28.63
CA ASN A 591 -17.53 4.52 -27.82
C ASN A 591 -17.98 5.97 -27.59
N ASP A 592 -18.63 6.61 -28.60
CA ASP A 592 -19.10 7.99 -28.44
C ASP A 592 -20.24 8.07 -27.42
N GLU A 593 -21.22 7.18 -27.50
CA GLU A 593 -22.28 7.06 -26.49
C GLU A 593 -21.73 6.75 -25.10
N ALA A 594 -20.74 5.87 -25.02
CA ALA A 594 -20.08 5.54 -23.75
C ALA A 594 -19.44 6.77 -23.11
N ILE A 595 -18.70 7.56 -23.89
CA ILE A 595 -18.03 8.79 -23.42
C ILE A 595 -19.07 9.81 -22.95
N GLU A 596 -20.17 10.00 -23.68
CA GLU A 596 -21.26 10.90 -23.29
C GLU A 596 -21.87 10.48 -21.93
N LEU A 597 -22.22 9.19 -21.80
CA LEU A 597 -22.81 8.64 -20.56
C LEU A 597 -21.85 8.72 -19.37
N LEU A 598 -20.59 8.38 -19.58
CA LEU A 598 -19.57 8.41 -18.52
C LEU A 598 -19.19 9.84 -18.11
N THR A 599 -19.20 10.79 -19.04
CA THR A 599 -19.01 12.22 -18.74
C THR A 599 -20.17 12.75 -17.90
N ALA A 600 -21.40 12.41 -18.25
CA ALA A 600 -22.57 12.78 -17.47
C ALA A 600 -22.54 12.14 -16.07
N ALA A 601 -22.15 10.86 -15.99
CA ALA A 601 -22.00 10.14 -14.71
C ALA A 601 -20.96 10.81 -13.80
N HIS A 602 -19.78 11.13 -14.36
CA HIS A 602 -18.69 11.78 -13.63
C HIS A 602 -19.10 13.16 -13.08
N THR A 603 -19.77 13.96 -13.91
CA THR A 603 -20.28 15.29 -13.52
C THR A 603 -21.31 15.18 -12.40
N GLN A 604 -22.32 14.30 -12.55
CA GLN A 604 -23.36 14.11 -11.55
C GLN A 604 -22.84 13.55 -10.23
N ALA A 605 -21.89 12.59 -10.29
CA ALA A 605 -21.28 12.02 -9.10
C ALA A 605 -20.49 13.08 -8.29
N ARG A 606 -19.78 13.98 -9.01
CA ARG A 606 -19.04 15.10 -8.44
C ARG A 606 -19.97 16.12 -7.77
N GLU A 607 -21.05 16.51 -8.42
CA GLU A 607 -22.08 17.40 -7.88
C GLU A 607 -22.78 16.79 -6.66
N ALA A 608 -23.09 15.51 -6.71
CA ALA A 608 -23.69 14.76 -5.61
C ALA A 608 -22.68 14.44 -4.49
N LYS A 609 -21.38 14.76 -4.65
CA LYS A 609 -20.29 14.49 -3.73
C LYS A 609 -20.11 13.00 -3.38
N VAL A 610 -20.37 12.10 -4.32
CA VAL A 610 -20.23 10.65 -4.14
C VAL A 610 -18.94 10.18 -4.77
N LEU A 611 -17.87 10.26 -3.99
CA LEU A 611 -16.49 10.09 -4.44
C LEU A 611 -16.22 8.71 -5.07
N GLY A 612 -16.78 7.62 -4.52
CA GLY A 612 -16.58 6.28 -5.09
C GLY A 612 -17.15 6.15 -6.53
N VAL A 613 -18.32 6.74 -6.79
CA VAL A 613 -18.93 6.76 -8.13
C VAL A 613 -18.17 7.73 -9.06
N GLU A 614 -17.70 8.88 -8.51
CA GLU A 614 -16.89 9.86 -9.23
C GLU A 614 -15.60 9.21 -9.77
N LEU A 615 -14.84 8.48 -8.92
CA LEU A 615 -13.61 7.81 -9.33
C LEU A 615 -13.86 6.64 -10.29
N ARG A 616 -14.93 5.86 -10.08
CA ARG A 616 -15.35 4.79 -10.99
C ARG A 616 -15.70 5.35 -12.37
N ALA A 617 -16.44 6.45 -12.43
CA ALA A 617 -16.78 7.13 -13.67
C ALA A 617 -15.52 7.68 -14.36
N ALA A 618 -14.60 8.31 -13.63
CA ALA A 618 -13.35 8.82 -14.17
C ALA A 618 -12.47 7.71 -14.76
N TYR A 619 -12.38 6.56 -14.10
CA TYR A 619 -11.66 5.39 -14.60
C TYR A 619 -12.23 4.90 -15.94
N HIS A 620 -13.54 4.63 -15.99
CA HIS A 620 -14.15 4.12 -17.21
C HIS A 620 -14.15 5.15 -18.34
N LEU A 621 -14.25 6.46 -18.02
CA LEU A 621 -14.15 7.54 -19.01
C LEU A 621 -12.74 7.64 -19.60
N ALA A 622 -11.71 7.62 -18.76
CA ALA A 622 -10.30 7.62 -19.20
C ALA A 622 -9.99 6.40 -20.07
N ARG A 623 -10.51 5.23 -19.68
CA ARG A 623 -10.37 3.99 -20.41
C ARG A 623 -11.06 4.04 -21.78
N ALA A 624 -12.28 4.58 -21.84
CA ALA A 624 -13.01 4.72 -23.11
C ALA A 624 -12.24 5.62 -24.10
N HIS A 625 -11.62 6.70 -23.62
CA HIS A 625 -10.74 7.55 -24.43
C HIS A 625 -9.46 6.82 -24.88
N LEU A 626 -8.83 6.04 -24.00
CA LEU A 626 -7.65 5.21 -24.34
C LEU A 626 -8.01 4.21 -25.44
N GLU A 627 -9.13 3.48 -25.31
CA GLU A 627 -9.59 2.47 -26.27
C GLU A 627 -10.00 3.10 -27.62
N ARG A 628 -10.40 4.37 -27.61
CA ARG A 628 -10.65 5.13 -28.86
C ARG A 628 -9.37 5.69 -29.50
N GLY A 629 -8.26 5.75 -28.75
CA GLY A 629 -6.99 6.35 -29.17
C GLY A 629 -6.85 7.84 -28.85
N ASP A 630 -7.76 8.44 -28.07
CA ASP A 630 -7.74 9.84 -27.63
C ASP A 630 -6.84 10.01 -26.39
N LEU A 631 -5.56 9.65 -26.53
CA LEU A 631 -4.63 9.51 -25.40
C LEU A 631 -4.47 10.78 -24.55
N SER A 632 -4.46 11.95 -25.18
CA SER A 632 -4.33 13.24 -24.45
C SER A 632 -5.54 13.54 -23.57
N ILE A 633 -6.75 13.22 -24.04
CA ILE A 633 -7.98 13.43 -23.27
C ILE A 633 -8.04 12.41 -22.14
N GLY A 634 -7.75 11.14 -22.46
CA GLY A 634 -7.66 10.07 -21.47
C GLY A 634 -6.68 10.40 -20.34
N ALA A 635 -5.49 10.91 -20.68
CA ALA A 635 -4.49 11.36 -19.71
C ALA A 635 -5.01 12.50 -18.81
N SER A 636 -5.73 13.47 -19.38
CA SER A 636 -6.30 14.60 -18.62
C SER A 636 -7.35 14.13 -17.60
N VAL A 637 -8.27 13.25 -18.04
CA VAL A 637 -9.30 12.67 -17.16
C VAL A 637 -8.65 11.84 -16.05
N ALA A 638 -7.67 11.00 -16.38
CA ALA A 638 -6.97 10.16 -15.42
C ALA A 638 -6.13 11.01 -14.45
N HIS A 639 -5.51 12.10 -14.90
CA HIS A 639 -4.79 13.04 -14.04
C HIS A 639 -5.70 13.67 -12.99
N GLU A 640 -6.86 14.20 -13.39
CA GLU A 640 -7.85 14.77 -12.45
C GLU A 640 -8.36 13.70 -11.47
N GLY A 641 -8.63 12.49 -11.94
CA GLY A 641 -9.00 11.35 -11.10
C GLY A 641 -7.91 10.99 -10.08
N THR A 642 -6.65 10.92 -10.51
CA THR A 642 -5.47 10.67 -9.64
C THR A 642 -5.33 11.76 -8.58
N LYS A 643 -5.39 13.02 -8.99
CA LYS A 643 -5.32 14.17 -8.09
C LYS A 643 -6.44 14.12 -7.04
N ARG A 644 -7.66 13.82 -7.49
CA ARG A 644 -8.83 13.69 -6.61
C ARG A 644 -8.68 12.52 -5.63
N ALA A 645 -8.23 11.36 -6.10
CA ALA A 645 -7.97 10.19 -5.27
C ALA A 645 -6.92 10.50 -4.19
N ASN A 646 -5.81 11.13 -4.55
CA ASN A 646 -4.74 11.48 -3.61
C ASN A 646 -5.17 12.52 -2.58
N GLN A 647 -5.90 13.57 -2.99
CA GLN A 647 -6.44 14.60 -2.09
C GLN A 647 -7.43 14.05 -1.06
N THR A 648 -8.09 12.94 -1.39
CA THR A 648 -9.10 12.33 -0.54
C THR A 648 -8.61 11.08 0.19
N GLY A 649 -7.33 10.72 0.06
CA GLY A 649 -6.72 9.54 0.68
C GLY A 649 -7.10 8.22 0.01
N LEU A 650 -7.67 8.26 -1.22
CA LEU A 650 -8.13 7.07 -1.96
C LEU A 650 -7.13 6.60 -3.02
N GLY A 651 -5.90 7.10 -3.01
CA GLY A 651 -4.89 6.76 -4.01
C GLY A 651 -4.63 5.25 -4.15
N LEU A 652 -4.74 4.49 -3.07
CA LEU A 652 -4.58 3.03 -3.05
C LEU A 652 -5.90 2.24 -3.05
N ALA A 653 -7.05 2.92 -3.12
CA ALA A 653 -8.34 2.27 -3.32
C ALA A 653 -8.44 1.74 -4.77
N PRO A 654 -9.27 0.73 -5.07
CA PRO A 654 -9.31 0.09 -6.38
C PRO A 654 -9.36 1.09 -7.54
N TYR A 655 -10.35 1.97 -7.59
CA TYR A 655 -10.43 2.97 -8.69
C TYR A 655 -9.38 4.08 -8.57
N GLY A 656 -8.78 4.32 -7.39
CA GLY A 656 -7.66 5.22 -7.22
C GLY A 656 -6.38 4.69 -7.88
N LEU A 657 -6.12 3.38 -7.73
CA LEU A 657 -5.03 2.68 -8.42
C LEU A 657 -5.24 2.66 -9.94
N ASP A 658 -6.47 2.33 -10.34
CA ASP A 658 -6.82 2.18 -11.76
C ASP A 658 -6.68 3.48 -12.54
N VAL A 659 -7.07 4.63 -11.97
CA VAL A 659 -6.86 5.93 -12.64
C VAL A 659 -5.38 6.33 -12.69
N GLN A 660 -4.56 5.98 -11.69
CA GLN A 660 -3.11 6.18 -11.73
C GLN A 660 -2.47 5.34 -12.84
N HIS A 661 -2.88 4.09 -12.98
CA HIS A 661 -2.46 3.22 -14.07
C HIS A 661 -2.80 3.84 -15.44
N LEU A 662 -4.04 4.26 -15.66
CA LEU A 662 -4.43 4.88 -16.92
C LEU A 662 -3.70 6.21 -17.18
N HIS A 663 -3.45 6.99 -16.14
CA HIS A 663 -2.66 8.23 -16.26
C HIS A 663 -1.25 7.94 -16.79
N PHE A 664 -0.56 6.93 -16.23
CA PHE A 664 0.72 6.45 -16.73
C PHE A 664 0.62 5.91 -18.16
N GLN A 665 -0.34 5.03 -18.42
CA GLN A 665 -0.48 4.31 -19.69
C GLN A 665 -0.75 5.25 -20.88
N CYS A 666 -1.61 6.26 -20.68
CA CYS A 666 -1.88 7.27 -21.73
C CYS A 666 -0.62 8.05 -22.09
N HIS A 667 0.19 8.48 -21.11
CA HIS A 667 1.45 9.18 -21.37
C HIS A 667 2.51 8.30 -22.01
N PHE A 668 2.59 7.03 -21.58
CA PHE A 668 3.52 6.06 -22.17
C PHE A 668 3.20 5.81 -23.65
N ALA A 669 1.92 5.57 -23.98
CA ALA A 669 1.47 5.32 -25.36
C ALA A 669 1.69 6.55 -26.26
N ASP A 670 1.36 7.76 -25.77
CA ASP A 670 1.52 9.05 -26.47
C ASP A 670 3.00 9.51 -26.62
N GLY A 671 3.95 8.70 -26.15
CA GLY A 671 5.37 9.02 -26.25
C GLY A 671 5.83 10.18 -25.36
N LYS A 672 5.02 10.59 -24.36
CA LYS A 672 5.38 11.58 -23.34
C LYS A 672 6.10 10.90 -22.17
N TRP A 673 7.23 10.27 -22.49
CA TRP A 673 7.92 9.37 -21.56
C TRP A 673 8.54 10.06 -20.34
N ASP A 674 8.86 11.36 -20.40
CA ASP A 674 9.33 12.08 -19.24
C ASP A 674 8.21 12.23 -18.20
N HIS A 675 6.97 12.53 -18.63
CA HIS A 675 5.81 12.53 -17.74
C HIS A 675 5.45 11.14 -17.24
N ALA A 676 5.51 10.12 -18.11
CA ALA A 676 5.29 8.74 -17.69
C ALA A 676 6.34 8.29 -16.65
N GLN A 677 7.60 8.73 -16.82
CA GLN A 677 8.68 8.45 -15.87
C GLN A 677 8.44 9.14 -14.51
N GLU A 678 8.03 10.42 -14.52
CA GLU A 678 7.67 11.15 -13.28
C GLU A 678 6.57 10.42 -12.49
N ILE A 679 5.56 9.87 -13.19
CA ILE A 679 4.51 9.06 -12.56
C ILE A 679 5.10 7.75 -12.04
N ALA A 680 5.88 7.04 -12.85
CA ALA A 680 6.48 5.75 -12.50
C ALA A 680 7.51 5.86 -11.36
N ASP A 681 8.21 6.98 -11.24
CA ASP A 681 9.13 7.25 -10.13
C ASP A 681 8.39 7.40 -8.79
N GLY A 682 7.08 7.72 -8.83
CA GLY A 682 6.19 7.66 -7.68
C GLY A 682 5.74 6.24 -7.31
N PHE A 683 5.96 5.24 -8.18
CA PHE A 683 5.59 3.86 -7.91
C PHE A 683 6.70 3.12 -7.14
N PRO A 684 6.38 2.35 -6.10
CA PRO A 684 7.39 1.70 -5.29
C PRO A 684 8.18 0.66 -6.11
N ILE A 685 9.50 0.65 -5.97
CA ILE A 685 10.36 -0.44 -6.47
C ILE A 685 10.27 -1.62 -5.51
N ARG A 686 10.40 -1.33 -4.21
CA ARG A 686 10.28 -2.32 -3.14
C ARG A 686 8.82 -2.40 -2.73
N VAL A 687 8.19 -3.50 -3.10
CA VAL A 687 6.75 -3.71 -2.90
C VAL A 687 6.50 -4.62 -1.70
N THR A 688 5.45 -4.32 -0.96
CA THR A 688 5.07 -5.02 0.27
C THR A 688 3.61 -5.46 0.25
N SER A 689 2.86 -5.03 -0.77
CA SER A 689 1.45 -5.36 -0.96
C SER A 689 1.12 -5.60 -2.44
N ALA A 690 0.04 -6.32 -2.71
CA ALA A 690 -0.43 -6.57 -4.09
C ALA A 690 -0.73 -5.27 -4.86
N PRO A 691 -1.38 -4.22 -4.28
CA PRO A 691 -1.52 -2.92 -4.95
C PRO A 691 -0.21 -2.26 -5.35
N GLU A 692 0.81 -2.32 -4.48
CA GLU A 692 2.14 -1.78 -4.79
C GLU A 692 2.84 -2.61 -5.87
N ALA A 693 2.71 -3.95 -5.82
CA ALA A 693 3.24 -4.84 -6.84
C ALA A 693 2.60 -4.55 -8.21
N TYR A 694 1.30 -4.24 -8.23
CA TYR A 694 0.59 -3.81 -9.44
C TYR A 694 1.17 -2.50 -10.01
N LEU A 695 1.35 -1.44 -9.20
CA LEU A 695 1.96 -0.19 -9.65
C LEU A 695 3.42 -0.38 -10.09
N SER A 696 4.20 -1.19 -9.37
CA SER A 696 5.56 -1.53 -9.77
C SER A 696 5.62 -2.27 -11.10
N SER A 697 4.64 -3.13 -11.38
CA SER A 697 4.50 -3.81 -12.67
C SER A 697 4.22 -2.83 -13.81
N MET A 698 3.45 -1.77 -13.55
CA MET A 698 3.22 -0.71 -14.55
C MET A 698 4.49 0.07 -14.88
N ALA A 699 5.35 0.32 -13.89
CA ALA A 699 6.63 0.97 -14.14
C ALA A 699 7.57 0.13 -15.03
N LEU A 700 7.42 -1.20 -15.07
CA LEU A 700 8.18 -2.05 -15.97
C LEU A 700 7.99 -1.69 -17.47
N PHE A 701 6.85 -1.13 -17.86
CA PHE A 701 6.66 -0.70 -19.25
C PHE A 701 7.75 0.27 -19.71
N ILE A 702 8.03 1.30 -18.90
CA ILE A 702 9.03 2.31 -19.26
C ILE A 702 10.44 1.84 -18.96
N ASP A 703 10.65 1.07 -17.89
CA ASP A 703 11.97 0.55 -17.53
C ASP A 703 12.50 -0.42 -18.59
N VAL A 704 11.66 -1.36 -19.08
CA VAL A 704 12.02 -2.28 -20.16
C VAL A 704 12.28 -1.52 -21.47
N ALA A 705 11.39 -0.60 -21.83
CA ALA A 705 11.50 0.15 -23.07
C ALA A 705 12.73 1.08 -23.12
N ARG A 706 13.15 1.63 -21.97
CA ARG A 706 14.40 2.41 -21.80
C ARG A 706 15.63 1.54 -21.57
N GLY A 707 15.46 0.24 -21.29
CA GLY A 707 16.55 -0.67 -20.90
C GLY A 707 17.17 -0.26 -19.56
N ASN A 708 16.33 0.05 -18.56
CA ASN A 708 16.76 0.47 -17.24
C ASN A 708 17.20 -0.74 -16.41
N PRO A 709 18.33 -0.69 -15.67
CA PRO A 709 18.74 -1.77 -14.76
C PRO A 709 17.77 -2.01 -13.60
N ALA A 710 16.87 -1.08 -13.29
CA ALA A 710 15.81 -1.24 -12.27
C ALA A 710 14.86 -2.43 -12.54
N VAL A 711 14.78 -2.94 -13.78
CA VAL A 711 13.97 -4.12 -14.13
C VAL A 711 14.29 -5.32 -13.22
N ALA A 712 15.57 -5.62 -13.01
CA ALA A 712 15.98 -6.75 -12.18
C ALA A 712 15.60 -6.56 -10.69
N GLU A 713 15.73 -5.35 -10.18
CA GLU A 713 15.33 -5.03 -8.79
C GLU A 713 13.81 -5.13 -8.62
N ARG A 714 13.02 -4.55 -9.53
CA ARG A 714 11.55 -4.68 -9.49
C ARG A 714 11.10 -6.13 -9.58
N ARG A 715 11.68 -6.93 -10.47
CA ARG A 715 11.40 -8.37 -10.58
C ARG A 715 11.52 -9.06 -9.23
N ALA A 716 12.66 -8.88 -8.53
CA ALA A 716 12.92 -9.52 -7.25
C ALA A 716 11.88 -9.16 -6.16
N TRP A 717 11.34 -7.94 -6.21
CA TRP A 717 10.32 -7.48 -5.25
C TRP A 717 8.90 -7.87 -5.64
N ILE A 718 8.58 -8.01 -6.92
CA ILE A 718 7.25 -8.43 -7.42
C ILE A 718 7.08 -9.95 -7.29
N GLU A 719 8.14 -10.71 -7.44
CA GLU A 719 8.13 -12.18 -7.48
C GLU A 719 7.34 -12.86 -6.33
N PRO A 720 7.44 -12.43 -5.05
CA PRO A 720 6.66 -13.01 -3.96
C PRO A 720 5.14 -12.86 -4.10
N PHE A 721 4.67 -11.95 -4.96
CA PHE A 721 3.25 -11.67 -5.16
C PHE A 721 2.61 -12.45 -6.30
N TRP A 722 3.37 -13.21 -7.10
CA TRP A 722 2.82 -13.94 -8.25
C TRP A 722 1.77 -14.99 -7.91
N SER A 723 1.74 -15.47 -6.68
CA SER A 723 0.71 -16.38 -6.16
C SER A 723 -0.36 -15.69 -5.33
N VAL A 724 -0.31 -14.37 -5.20
CA VAL A 724 -1.28 -13.61 -4.38
C VAL A 724 -2.53 -13.34 -5.20
N ARG A 725 -3.69 -13.74 -4.68
CA ARG A 725 -4.99 -13.49 -5.31
C ARG A 725 -5.21 -11.98 -5.50
N GLY A 726 -5.67 -11.59 -6.68
CA GLY A 726 -5.91 -10.19 -7.05
C GLY A 726 -4.67 -9.44 -7.57
N PHE A 727 -3.56 -10.13 -7.78
CA PHE A 727 -2.40 -9.58 -8.48
C PHE A 727 -2.35 -10.11 -9.92
N ASP A 728 -2.46 -9.20 -10.90
CA ASP A 728 -2.41 -9.52 -12.33
C ASP A 728 -0.97 -9.73 -12.81
N GLY A 729 -0.32 -10.80 -12.32
CA GLY A 729 1.07 -11.13 -12.60
C GLY A 729 1.40 -11.32 -14.08
N PHE A 730 0.40 -11.59 -14.93
CA PHE A 730 0.59 -11.77 -16.39
C PHE A 730 1.17 -10.52 -17.07
N ILE A 731 0.86 -9.30 -16.58
CA ILE A 731 1.42 -8.04 -17.12
C ILE A 731 2.92 -7.99 -16.87
N ALA A 732 3.34 -8.19 -15.62
CA ALA A 732 4.75 -8.18 -15.25
C ALA A 732 5.53 -9.26 -15.99
N ARG A 733 5.02 -10.48 -16.07
CA ARG A 733 5.63 -11.60 -16.80
C ARG A 733 5.76 -11.32 -18.29
N GLY A 734 4.73 -10.74 -18.92
CA GLY A 734 4.79 -10.34 -20.33
C GLY A 734 5.87 -9.29 -20.61
N LEU A 735 6.07 -8.33 -19.68
CA LEU A 735 7.12 -7.31 -19.80
C LEU A 735 8.52 -7.87 -19.53
N LEU A 736 8.65 -8.83 -18.60
CA LEU A 736 9.92 -9.54 -18.39
C LEU A 736 10.31 -10.41 -19.61
N ALA A 737 9.33 -11.03 -20.27
CA ALA A 737 9.56 -11.70 -21.55
C ALA A 737 10.07 -10.71 -22.61
N GLU A 738 9.55 -9.49 -22.66
CA GLU A 738 10.00 -8.44 -23.57
C GLU A 738 11.44 -7.94 -23.23
N ASP A 739 11.77 -7.81 -21.95
CA ASP A 739 13.13 -7.48 -21.50
C ASP A 739 14.13 -8.56 -21.93
N ALA A 740 13.77 -9.84 -21.75
CA ALA A 740 14.58 -10.97 -22.19
C ALA A 740 14.78 -10.97 -23.72
N LEU A 741 13.70 -10.67 -24.48
CA LEU A 741 13.79 -10.53 -25.94
C LEU A 741 14.78 -9.43 -26.35
N TRP A 742 14.75 -8.26 -25.71
CA TRP A 742 15.70 -7.17 -25.96
C TRP A 742 17.15 -7.52 -25.58
N ARG A 743 17.35 -8.40 -24.60
CA ARG A 743 18.67 -8.92 -24.22
C ARG A 743 19.15 -10.04 -25.17
N GLY A 744 18.27 -10.57 -26.01
CA GLY A 744 18.56 -11.70 -26.90
C GLY A 744 18.48 -13.06 -26.18
N ASP A 745 17.93 -13.13 -24.99
CA ASP A 745 17.70 -14.38 -24.23
C ASP A 745 16.37 -15.00 -24.63
N THR A 746 16.43 -15.81 -25.70
CA THR A 746 15.25 -16.46 -26.27
C THR A 746 14.62 -17.50 -25.36
N ASP A 747 15.42 -18.21 -24.54
CA ASP A 747 14.89 -19.22 -23.63
C ASP A 747 14.10 -18.58 -22.49
N GLU A 748 14.63 -17.53 -21.88
CA GLU A 748 13.91 -16.77 -20.85
C GLU A 748 12.67 -16.07 -21.45
N THR A 749 12.76 -15.51 -22.67
CA THR A 749 11.61 -14.92 -23.37
C THR A 749 10.45 -15.91 -23.47
N LEU A 750 10.72 -17.12 -23.93
CA LEU A 750 9.70 -18.16 -24.11
C LEU A 750 9.13 -18.65 -22.78
N ALA A 751 9.98 -18.81 -21.77
CA ALA A 751 9.53 -19.23 -20.44
C ALA A 751 8.60 -18.20 -19.78
N GLU A 752 9.00 -16.93 -19.74
CA GLU A 752 8.19 -15.87 -19.12
C GLU A 752 6.90 -15.60 -19.90
N ALA A 753 6.94 -15.66 -21.22
CA ALA A 753 5.74 -15.49 -22.06
C ALA A 753 4.75 -16.64 -21.87
N ALA A 754 5.23 -17.90 -21.75
CA ALA A 754 4.36 -19.05 -21.49
C ALA A 754 3.61 -18.87 -20.14
N ILE A 755 4.34 -18.50 -19.08
CA ILE A 755 3.74 -18.24 -17.78
C ILE A 755 2.73 -17.08 -17.87
N ALA A 756 3.05 -16.00 -18.59
CA ALA A 756 2.13 -14.87 -18.78
C ALA A 756 0.83 -15.29 -19.49
N ILE A 757 0.94 -16.17 -20.48
CA ILE A 757 -0.21 -16.72 -21.21
C ILE A 757 -1.05 -17.61 -20.29
N ASP A 758 -0.43 -18.51 -19.53
CA ASP A 758 -1.11 -19.41 -18.61
C ASP A 758 -1.87 -18.63 -17.53
N LEU A 759 -1.24 -17.64 -16.90
CA LEU A 759 -1.89 -16.74 -15.93
C LEU A 759 -3.08 -15.98 -16.54
N ALA A 760 -2.95 -15.54 -17.78
CA ALA A 760 -4.06 -14.88 -18.48
C ALA A 760 -5.22 -15.85 -18.78
N TYR A 761 -4.95 -17.15 -18.97
CA TYR A 761 -6.00 -18.19 -19.13
C TYR A 761 -6.67 -18.58 -17.80
N GLU A 762 -5.91 -18.57 -16.71
CA GLU A 762 -6.44 -18.88 -15.35
C GLU A 762 -7.33 -17.75 -14.82
N ALA A 763 -7.26 -16.55 -15.41
CA ALA A 763 -8.18 -15.48 -15.09
C ALA A 763 -9.64 -15.94 -15.30
N PRO A 764 -10.61 -15.46 -14.47
CA PRO A 764 -12.01 -15.92 -14.52
C PRO A 764 -12.67 -15.86 -15.90
N TRP A 765 -12.06 -15.11 -16.82
CA TRP A 765 -12.52 -14.88 -18.19
C TRP A 765 -11.93 -15.83 -19.25
N GLY A 766 -10.97 -16.71 -18.93
CA GLY A 766 -10.36 -17.64 -19.90
C GLY A 766 -9.59 -16.94 -21.03
N HIS A 767 -9.74 -17.44 -22.28
CA HIS A 767 -9.15 -16.78 -23.45
C HIS A 767 -9.56 -15.31 -23.53
N ASN A 768 -8.61 -14.39 -23.42
CA ASN A 768 -8.88 -12.95 -23.42
C ASN A 768 -7.79 -12.17 -24.18
N PRO A 769 -8.02 -10.89 -24.54
CA PRO A 769 -7.03 -10.09 -25.27
C PRO A 769 -5.67 -9.93 -24.60
N SER A 770 -5.56 -10.17 -23.28
CA SER A 770 -4.29 -10.07 -22.55
C SER A 770 -3.26 -11.14 -22.98
N THR A 771 -3.72 -12.23 -23.64
CA THR A 771 -2.84 -13.26 -24.22
C THR A 771 -2.12 -12.80 -25.49
N ILE A 772 -2.62 -11.77 -26.18
CA ILE A 772 -2.12 -11.36 -27.51
C ILE A 772 -0.65 -10.89 -27.40
N ARG A 773 -0.36 -9.92 -26.54
CA ARG A 773 0.97 -9.33 -26.43
C ARG A 773 2.05 -10.36 -26.04
N PRO A 774 1.92 -11.15 -24.97
CA PRO A 774 2.92 -12.16 -24.62
C PRO A 774 3.08 -13.24 -25.70
N ALA A 775 2.00 -13.65 -26.37
CA ALA A 775 2.09 -14.57 -27.52
C ALA A 775 2.92 -13.98 -28.67
N VAL A 776 2.76 -12.70 -29.00
CA VAL A 776 3.54 -12.02 -30.04
C VAL A 776 5.00 -11.85 -29.64
N VAL A 777 5.30 -11.57 -28.38
CA VAL A 777 6.68 -11.51 -27.86
C VAL A 777 7.38 -12.86 -28.02
N ALA A 778 6.71 -13.96 -27.62
CA ALA A 778 7.22 -15.31 -27.81
C ALA A 778 7.36 -15.67 -29.30
N LEU A 779 6.42 -15.26 -30.14
CA LEU A 779 6.45 -15.48 -31.58
C LEU A 779 7.64 -14.76 -32.22
N SER A 780 7.97 -13.54 -31.75
CA SER A 780 9.16 -12.82 -32.22
C SER A 780 10.44 -13.59 -31.91
N ALA A 781 10.56 -14.19 -30.71
CA ALA A 781 11.70 -15.04 -30.33
C ALA A 781 11.78 -16.31 -31.21
N ARG A 782 10.64 -16.96 -31.50
CA ARG A 782 10.56 -18.11 -32.42
C ARG A 782 10.99 -17.72 -33.83
N ALA A 783 10.56 -16.55 -34.30
CA ALA A 783 10.94 -16.06 -35.62
C ALA A 783 12.46 -15.78 -35.73
N ASP A 784 13.09 -15.26 -34.70
CA ASP A 784 14.54 -15.06 -34.61
C ASP A 784 15.29 -16.41 -34.66
N ARG A 785 14.83 -17.45 -33.91
CA ARG A 785 15.39 -18.79 -33.94
C ARG A 785 15.22 -19.45 -35.32
N ALA A 786 14.06 -19.35 -35.93
CA ALA A 786 13.79 -19.86 -37.24
C ALA A 786 14.68 -19.21 -38.31
N ALA A 787 14.92 -17.90 -38.22
CA ALA A 787 15.83 -17.19 -39.10
C ALA A 787 17.28 -17.63 -38.91
N GLN A 788 17.72 -17.83 -37.66
CA GLN A 788 19.08 -18.33 -37.34
C GLN A 788 19.27 -19.77 -37.84
N ALA A 789 18.29 -20.66 -37.61
CA ALA A 789 18.36 -22.05 -38.12
C ALA A 789 18.47 -22.09 -39.63
N ARG A 790 17.68 -21.33 -40.37
CA ARG A 790 17.81 -21.20 -41.84
C ARG A 790 19.18 -20.68 -42.28
N ALA A 791 19.73 -19.68 -41.55
CA ALA A 791 21.03 -19.13 -41.87
C ALA A 791 22.17 -20.14 -41.66
N THR A 792 22.01 -21.14 -40.80
CA THR A 792 22.95 -22.24 -40.57
C THR A 792 22.63 -23.50 -41.36
N GLY A 793 21.54 -23.53 -42.16
CA GLY A 793 21.09 -24.67 -42.95
C GLY A 793 20.43 -25.79 -42.14
N ASP A 794 19.93 -25.49 -40.93
CA ASP A 794 19.22 -26.42 -40.06
C ASP A 794 17.71 -26.33 -40.36
N ASP A 795 17.26 -27.00 -41.42
CA ASP A 795 15.88 -26.98 -41.88
C ASP A 795 14.90 -27.66 -40.90
N ASP A 796 15.36 -28.65 -40.17
CA ASP A 796 14.56 -29.36 -39.17
C ASP A 796 14.21 -28.43 -37.99
N THR A 797 15.19 -27.74 -37.42
CA THR A 797 14.96 -26.72 -36.39
C THR A 797 14.12 -25.56 -36.93
N ALA A 798 14.37 -25.06 -38.15
CA ALA A 798 13.56 -24.00 -38.75
C ALA A 798 12.09 -24.39 -38.89
N SER A 799 11.80 -25.64 -39.25
CA SER A 799 10.43 -26.17 -39.38
C SER A 799 9.75 -26.35 -38.02
N ALA A 800 10.47 -26.81 -37.01
CA ALA A 800 9.96 -26.95 -35.66
C ALA A 800 9.61 -25.58 -35.02
N GLU A 801 10.49 -24.57 -35.20
CA GLU A 801 10.22 -23.20 -34.72
C GLU A 801 9.05 -22.53 -35.45
N LEU A 802 8.87 -22.80 -36.78
CA LEU A 802 7.68 -22.33 -37.52
C LEU A 802 6.39 -22.96 -37.01
N ALA A 803 6.40 -24.24 -36.70
CA ALA A 803 5.24 -24.93 -36.15
C ALA A 803 4.83 -24.31 -34.80
N ALA A 804 5.81 -24.12 -33.90
CA ALA A 804 5.59 -23.47 -32.60
C ALA A 804 5.13 -22.00 -32.73
N ALA A 805 5.66 -21.26 -33.74
CA ALA A 805 5.18 -19.92 -34.04
C ALA A 805 3.71 -19.92 -34.52
N GLY A 806 3.28 -20.98 -35.24
CA GLY A 806 1.89 -21.18 -35.64
C GLY A 806 0.92 -21.33 -34.46
N GLU A 807 1.33 -22.05 -33.40
CA GLU A 807 0.55 -22.19 -32.18
C GLU A 807 0.38 -20.85 -31.45
N LEU A 808 1.47 -20.08 -31.32
CA LEU A 808 1.44 -18.74 -30.68
C LEU A 808 0.56 -17.75 -31.47
N ARG A 809 0.62 -17.80 -32.84
CA ARG A 809 -0.27 -17.02 -33.67
C ARG A 809 -1.74 -17.39 -33.42
N GLN A 810 -2.03 -18.68 -33.26
CA GLN A 810 -3.38 -19.15 -32.98
C GLN A 810 -3.87 -18.63 -31.64
N ILE A 811 -3.02 -18.65 -30.58
CA ILE A 811 -3.34 -18.06 -29.27
C ILE A 811 -3.70 -16.57 -29.40
N ALA A 812 -2.92 -15.78 -30.15
CA ALA A 812 -3.21 -14.37 -30.39
C ALA A 812 -4.57 -14.17 -31.11
N ARG A 813 -4.88 -15.01 -32.10
CA ARG A 813 -6.16 -14.98 -32.82
C ARG A 813 -7.35 -15.36 -31.93
N GLU A 814 -7.18 -16.34 -31.05
CA GLU A 814 -8.19 -16.76 -30.10
C GLU A 814 -8.46 -15.67 -29.07
N GLY A 815 -7.41 -15.02 -28.54
CA GLY A 815 -7.55 -13.84 -27.68
C GLY A 815 -8.31 -12.70 -28.36
N ALA A 816 -8.03 -12.46 -29.64
CA ALA A 816 -8.75 -11.45 -30.44
C ALA A 816 -10.19 -11.87 -30.76
N ALA A 817 -10.43 -13.16 -31.02
CA ALA A 817 -11.79 -13.69 -31.27
C ALA A 817 -12.66 -13.58 -30.03
N PHE A 818 -12.09 -13.69 -28.84
CA PHE A 818 -12.76 -13.47 -27.57
C PHE A 818 -13.25 -12.02 -27.43
N ALA A 819 -12.50 -11.04 -27.94
CA ALA A 819 -12.91 -9.64 -27.99
C ALA A 819 -14.14 -9.36 -28.87
N LYS A 820 -14.55 -10.32 -29.74
CA LYS A 820 -15.83 -10.26 -30.47
C LYS A 820 -17.04 -10.58 -29.59
N ARG A 821 -16.83 -11.09 -28.36
CA ARG A 821 -17.86 -11.17 -27.34
C ARG A 821 -18.04 -9.79 -26.73
N PRO A 822 -19.26 -9.41 -26.29
CA PRO A 822 -19.50 -8.04 -25.78
C PRO A 822 -18.65 -7.60 -24.56
N LYS A 823 -17.76 -8.46 -24.06
CA LYS A 823 -16.91 -8.22 -22.87
C LYS A 823 -15.69 -7.33 -23.11
N PHE A 824 -15.09 -7.41 -24.29
CA PHE A 824 -13.80 -6.82 -24.56
C PHE A 824 -13.82 -6.11 -25.91
N ILE A 825 -13.31 -4.90 -25.95
CA ILE A 825 -13.04 -4.17 -27.19
C ILE A 825 -11.56 -4.32 -27.48
N LEU A 826 -11.26 -4.72 -28.70
CA LEU A 826 -9.91 -4.68 -29.21
C LEU A 826 -9.65 -3.25 -29.73
N GLY A 827 -9.09 -2.38 -28.89
CA GLY A 827 -8.68 -1.04 -29.30
C GLY A 827 -7.51 -1.05 -30.30
N PRO A 828 -7.03 0.14 -30.74
CA PRO A 828 -5.91 0.23 -31.69
C PRO A 828 -4.68 -0.56 -31.24
N GLU A 829 -4.35 -0.56 -29.93
CA GLU A 829 -3.25 -1.35 -29.39
C GLU A 829 -3.42 -2.85 -29.65
N GLY A 830 -4.59 -3.40 -29.34
CA GLY A 830 -4.86 -4.82 -29.54
C GLY A 830 -4.89 -5.21 -31.01
N HIS A 831 -5.44 -4.36 -31.89
CA HIS A 831 -5.38 -4.58 -33.35
C HIS A 831 -3.95 -4.53 -33.88
N GLY A 832 -3.13 -3.60 -33.38
CA GLY A 832 -1.72 -3.49 -33.73
C GLY A 832 -0.91 -4.73 -33.33
N TRP A 833 -1.11 -5.22 -32.11
CA TRP A 833 -0.45 -6.45 -31.65
C TRP A 833 -0.92 -7.68 -32.39
N LEU A 834 -2.21 -7.78 -32.76
CA LEU A 834 -2.72 -8.87 -33.59
C LEU A 834 -2.12 -8.85 -35.01
N ALA A 835 -2.05 -7.67 -35.63
CA ALA A 835 -1.39 -7.53 -36.94
C ALA A 835 0.09 -7.89 -36.88
N ARG A 836 0.78 -7.53 -35.78
CA ARG A 836 2.17 -7.91 -35.54
C ARG A 836 2.35 -9.43 -35.41
N ALA A 837 1.37 -10.17 -34.84
CA ALA A 837 1.39 -11.62 -34.81
C ALA A 837 1.47 -12.20 -36.24
N GLU A 838 0.71 -11.65 -37.18
CA GLU A 838 0.74 -12.09 -38.58
C GLU A 838 2.07 -11.75 -39.27
N ALA A 839 2.59 -10.54 -39.05
CA ALA A 839 3.87 -10.12 -39.62
C ALA A 839 5.06 -10.93 -39.06
N GLU A 840 5.10 -11.20 -37.76
CA GLU A 840 6.13 -12.06 -37.17
C GLU A 840 6.03 -13.52 -37.62
N TYR A 841 4.82 -14.04 -37.83
CA TYR A 841 4.64 -15.37 -38.40
C TYR A 841 5.13 -15.47 -39.85
N CYS A 842 4.86 -14.45 -40.67
CA CYS A 842 5.45 -14.35 -42.01
C CYS A 842 6.99 -14.35 -41.92
N ARG A 843 7.59 -13.60 -41.03
CA ARG A 843 9.02 -13.59 -40.78
C ARG A 843 9.55 -14.97 -40.33
N ALA A 844 8.81 -15.66 -39.45
CA ALA A 844 9.13 -17.03 -39.02
C ALA A 844 9.10 -18.03 -40.19
N SER A 845 8.23 -17.82 -41.20
CA SER A 845 8.20 -18.66 -42.40
C SER A 845 9.30 -18.37 -43.41
N GLY A 846 10.14 -17.35 -43.16
CA GLY A 846 11.21 -16.93 -44.07
C GLY A 846 10.81 -15.86 -45.10
N VAL A 847 9.58 -15.34 -44.98
CA VAL A 847 9.05 -14.27 -45.83
C VAL A 847 8.88 -13.01 -44.99
N ASN A 848 9.86 -12.11 -45.01
CA ASN A 848 9.76 -10.83 -44.30
C ASN A 848 9.03 -9.80 -45.18
N ASP A 849 7.69 -9.82 -45.14
CA ASP A 849 6.85 -9.04 -46.08
C ASP A 849 6.67 -7.59 -45.60
N PRO A 850 7.16 -6.58 -46.35
CA PRO A 850 6.92 -5.17 -46.00
C PRO A 850 5.44 -4.79 -45.91
N GLN A 851 4.54 -5.43 -46.65
CA GLN A 851 3.12 -5.12 -46.60
C GLN A 851 2.49 -5.55 -45.26
N ALA A 852 2.94 -6.69 -44.71
CA ALA A 852 2.51 -7.16 -43.42
C ALA A 852 2.90 -6.15 -42.31
N TRP A 853 4.12 -5.59 -42.37
CA TRP A 853 4.57 -4.57 -41.41
C TRP A 853 3.88 -3.21 -41.61
N GLN A 854 3.53 -2.85 -42.85
CA GLN A 854 2.70 -1.67 -43.08
C GLN A 854 1.32 -1.81 -42.45
N ALA A 855 0.68 -2.97 -42.54
CA ALA A 855 -0.58 -3.25 -41.88
C ALA A 855 -0.51 -3.13 -40.34
N VAL A 856 0.65 -3.44 -39.74
CA VAL A 856 0.89 -3.20 -38.31
C VAL A 856 0.90 -1.71 -37.99
N LEU A 857 1.59 -0.89 -38.78
CA LEU A 857 1.60 0.57 -38.64
C LEU A 857 0.18 1.16 -38.71
N ASP A 858 -0.57 0.73 -39.71
CA ASP A 858 -1.95 1.20 -39.94
C ASP A 858 -2.86 0.83 -38.75
N ALA A 859 -2.66 -0.35 -38.16
CA ALA A 859 -3.45 -0.85 -37.05
C ALA A 859 -3.17 -0.12 -35.71
N PHE A 860 -1.88 0.18 -35.38
CA PHE A 860 -1.55 0.99 -34.19
C PHE A 860 -1.99 2.44 -34.34
N GLY A 861 -1.92 2.96 -35.59
CA GLY A 861 -2.16 4.39 -35.86
C GLY A 861 -1.08 5.30 -35.26
N PRO A 862 -1.19 6.63 -35.43
CA PRO A 862 -0.17 7.59 -35.09
C PRO A 862 -0.03 7.85 -33.57
N ALA A 863 -0.98 7.39 -32.78
CA ALA A 863 -1.04 7.70 -31.34
C ALA A 863 -0.08 6.85 -30.49
N TYR A 864 0.25 5.63 -30.95
CA TYR A 864 1.12 4.70 -30.22
C TYR A 864 2.59 4.87 -30.67
N ILE A 865 3.22 5.94 -30.21
CA ILE A 865 4.52 6.43 -30.69
C ILE A 865 5.64 5.37 -30.62
N TYR A 866 5.77 4.66 -29.49
CA TYR A 866 6.82 3.66 -29.32
C TYR A 866 6.58 2.43 -30.18
N GLU A 867 5.36 1.91 -30.23
CA GLU A 867 5.04 0.74 -31.05
C GLU A 867 5.14 1.04 -32.54
N THR A 868 4.83 2.28 -32.94
CA THR A 868 5.09 2.77 -34.31
C THR A 868 6.60 2.71 -34.64
N ALA A 869 7.46 3.23 -33.76
CA ALA A 869 8.90 3.18 -33.97
C ALA A 869 9.46 1.74 -34.00
N ARG A 870 8.96 0.85 -33.17
CA ARG A 870 9.30 -0.59 -33.20
C ARG A 870 8.89 -1.24 -34.50
N THR A 871 7.71 -0.89 -35.02
CA THR A 871 7.21 -1.42 -36.28
C THR A 871 8.00 -0.87 -37.46
N GLN A 872 8.33 0.42 -37.45
CA GLN A 872 9.21 1.05 -38.46
C GLN A 872 10.58 0.40 -38.50
N TRP A 873 11.16 0.01 -37.35
CA TRP A 873 12.40 -0.78 -37.33
C TRP A 873 12.25 -2.09 -38.10
N ARG A 874 11.21 -2.87 -37.86
CA ARG A 874 10.96 -4.14 -38.57
C ARG A 874 10.58 -3.93 -40.05
N LEU A 875 9.83 -2.87 -40.34
CA LEU A 875 9.53 -2.50 -41.73
C LEU A 875 10.81 -2.11 -42.49
N ALA A 876 11.70 -1.36 -41.87
CA ALA A 876 13.00 -1.04 -42.48
C ALA A 876 13.84 -2.29 -42.76
N GLU A 877 13.81 -3.28 -41.86
CA GLU A 877 14.49 -4.59 -42.07
C GLU A 877 13.87 -5.32 -43.28
N ALA A 878 12.54 -5.44 -43.33
CA ALA A 878 11.83 -6.09 -44.44
C ALA A 878 12.06 -5.39 -45.79
N LEU A 879 12.02 -4.04 -45.82
CA LEU A 879 12.31 -3.26 -47.03
C LEU A 879 13.76 -3.42 -47.50
N ALA A 880 14.71 -3.48 -46.56
CA ALA A 880 16.11 -3.72 -46.91
C ALA A 880 16.34 -5.11 -47.53
N GLU A 881 15.70 -6.14 -46.98
CA GLU A 881 15.72 -7.51 -47.54
C GLU A 881 15.04 -7.57 -48.89
N ALA A 882 13.96 -6.79 -49.12
CA ALA A 882 13.30 -6.65 -50.41
C ALA A 882 14.08 -5.77 -51.41
N GLY A 883 15.26 -5.24 -51.03
CA GLY A 883 16.11 -4.39 -51.91
C GLY A 883 15.65 -2.92 -52.02
N ARG A 884 14.59 -2.51 -51.29
CA ARG A 884 14.01 -1.16 -51.28
C ARG A 884 14.75 -0.23 -50.31
N ARG A 885 16.04 0.01 -50.57
CA ARG A 885 16.98 0.64 -49.62
C ARG A 885 16.61 2.07 -49.23
N ASP A 886 16.07 2.88 -50.14
CA ASP A 886 15.76 4.27 -49.86
C ASP A 886 14.55 4.35 -48.90
N GLU A 887 13.56 3.51 -49.11
CA GLU A 887 12.40 3.42 -48.20
C GLU A 887 12.81 2.82 -46.85
N ALA A 888 13.67 1.83 -46.85
CA ALA A 888 14.26 1.27 -45.62
C ALA A 888 14.98 2.36 -44.78
N ALA A 889 15.77 3.20 -45.46
CA ALA A 889 16.50 4.30 -44.83
C ALA A 889 15.56 5.34 -44.26
N GLU A 890 14.42 5.62 -44.91
CA GLU A 890 13.41 6.54 -44.40
C GLU A 890 12.74 6.01 -43.14
N GLN A 891 12.30 4.75 -43.15
CA GLN A 891 11.69 4.13 -41.97
C GLN A 891 12.70 4.03 -40.82
N TRP A 892 13.92 3.69 -41.11
CA TRP A 892 15.01 3.64 -40.13
C TRP A 892 15.24 5.02 -39.49
N ARG A 893 15.30 6.12 -40.27
CA ARG A 893 15.52 7.47 -39.74
C ARG A 893 14.38 7.90 -38.81
N GLN A 894 13.12 7.64 -39.19
CA GLN A 894 11.94 7.95 -38.37
C GLN A 894 11.98 7.19 -37.06
N ALA A 895 12.24 5.88 -37.08
CA ALA A 895 12.37 5.04 -35.90
C ALA A 895 13.53 5.48 -35.00
N ALA A 896 14.70 5.80 -35.60
CA ALA A 896 15.89 6.23 -34.87
C ALA A 896 15.65 7.59 -34.15
N HIS A 897 15.05 8.55 -34.84
CA HIS A 897 14.66 9.84 -34.25
C HIS A 897 13.73 9.65 -33.05
N THR A 898 12.72 8.79 -33.20
CA THR A 898 11.77 8.49 -32.12
C THR A 898 12.46 7.76 -30.97
N ALA A 899 13.33 6.77 -31.25
CA ALA A 899 14.07 6.05 -30.22
C ALA A 899 14.98 6.97 -29.40
N ASP A 900 15.68 7.91 -30.05
CA ASP A 900 16.52 8.92 -29.40
C ASP A 900 15.69 9.88 -28.55
N LYS A 901 14.59 10.39 -29.07
CA LYS A 901 13.66 11.27 -28.33
C LYS A 901 13.09 10.63 -27.09
N LEU A 902 12.75 9.33 -27.15
CA LEU A 902 12.17 8.57 -26.03
C LEU A 902 13.24 8.05 -25.04
N GLY A 903 14.51 8.04 -25.43
CA GLY A 903 15.58 7.35 -24.70
C GLY A 903 15.43 5.83 -24.73
N ALA A 904 14.84 5.26 -25.79
CA ALA A 904 14.58 3.83 -25.98
C ALA A 904 15.86 3.10 -26.42
N ARG A 905 16.79 2.91 -25.48
CA ARG A 905 18.13 2.35 -25.74
C ARG A 905 18.12 0.95 -26.40
N PRO A 906 17.24 0.00 -26.00
CA PRO A 906 17.18 -1.30 -26.66
C PRO A 906 16.80 -1.18 -28.15
N LEU A 907 15.77 -0.39 -28.48
CA LEU A 907 15.35 -0.15 -29.85
C LEU A 907 16.45 0.58 -30.65
N ARG A 908 17.11 1.58 -30.04
CA ARG A 908 18.20 2.29 -30.70
C ARG A 908 19.36 1.35 -31.08
N ARG A 909 19.78 0.43 -30.20
CA ARG A 909 20.77 -0.59 -30.47
C ARG A 909 20.35 -1.51 -31.64
N ALA A 910 19.09 -1.95 -31.65
CA ALA A 910 18.57 -2.79 -32.72
C ALA A 910 18.56 -2.07 -34.08
N LEU A 911 18.25 -0.78 -34.09
CA LEU A 911 18.33 0.08 -35.28
C LEU A 911 19.75 0.29 -35.75
N ASP A 912 20.73 0.48 -34.85
CA ASP A 912 22.16 0.60 -35.20
C ASP A 912 22.71 -0.71 -35.79
N ASP A 913 22.27 -1.85 -35.25
CA ASP A 913 22.61 -3.17 -35.77
C ASP A 913 22.01 -3.39 -37.16
N LEU A 914 20.76 -2.96 -37.37
CA LEU A 914 20.14 -3.01 -38.72
C LEU A 914 20.89 -2.12 -39.71
N ALA A 915 21.24 -0.88 -39.32
CA ALA A 915 21.97 0.05 -40.16
C ALA A 915 23.33 -0.53 -40.64
N ARG A 916 24.04 -1.20 -39.73
CA ARG A 916 25.32 -1.89 -40.05
C ARG A 916 25.12 -3.07 -40.99
N ARG A 917 24.11 -3.92 -40.73
CA ARG A 917 23.88 -5.13 -41.55
C ARG A 917 23.34 -4.79 -42.94
N ALA A 918 22.37 -3.88 -43.02
CA ALA A 918 21.69 -3.52 -44.27
C ALA A 918 22.40 -2.38 -45.04
N ARG A 919 23.41 -1.76 -44.45
CA ARG A 919 24.12 -0.58 -45.00
C ARG A 919 23.18 0.58 -45.35
N ILE A 920 22.21 0.84 -44.45
CA ILE A 920 21.28 1.95 -44.53
C ILE A 920 21.61 2.98 -43.42
N GLY A 921 21.28 4.23 -43.67
CA GLY A 921 21.42 5.29 -42.66
C GLY A 921 22.81 5.92 -42.52
N ALA A 922 23.86 5.44 -43.25
CA ALA A 922 25.21 5.94 -43.11
C ALA A 922 25.62 7.11 -44.03
N ALA A 923 24.67 7.69 -44.80
CA ALA A 923 25.07 8.56 -45.88
C ALA A 923 24.88 10.07 -45.72
N GLN A 924 24.27 10.61 -44.64
CA GLN A 924 23.96 12.06 -44.64
C GLN A 924 24.11 12.90 -43.35
N GLU A 925 24.52 12.37 -42.21
CA GLU A 925 24.67 13.21 -40.98
C GLU A 925 25.95 13.03 -40.17
N HIS A 926 27.06 12.71 -40.80
CA HIS A 926 28.37 12.96 -40.15
C HIS A 926 28.95 14.27 -40.65
N GLY A 927 28.70 15.32 -39.85
CA GLY A 927 29.44 16.57 -40.01
C GLY A 927 30.95 16.30 -39.96
N ASP A 928 31.67 16.93 -40.87
CA ASP A 928 33.14 16.86 -41.03
C ASP A 928 33.82 16.97 -39.64
N GLY A 929 34.34 15.87 -39.10
CA GLY A 929 35.18 15.87 -37.89
C GLY A 929 34.94 14.75 -36.86
N GLU A 930 33.78 14.09 -36.85
CA GLU A 930 33.39 13.14 -35.76
C GLU A 930 33.94 11.71 -35.97
N VAL A 931 34.16 11.30 -37.23
CA VAL A 931 34.70 9.98 -37.59
C VAL A 931 36.15 9.78 -37.08
N LEU A 932 36.91 10.84 -36.97
CA LEU A 932 38.28 10.84 -36.44
C LEU A 932 38.34 10.92 -34.90
N ALA A 933 37.28 11.29 -34.24
CA ALA A 933 37.23 11.39 -32.79
C ALA A 933 37.34 10.02 -32.08
N ALA A 934 36.92 8.95 -32.78
CA ALA A 934 37.04 7.57 -32.29
C ALA A 934 38.48 7.01 -32.30
N LEU A 935 39.41 7.67 -32.95
CA LEU A 935 40.82 7.26 -33.05
C LEU A 935 41.66 7.91 -31.94
N THR A 936 42.50 7.12 -31.29
CA THR A 936 43.52 7.64 -30.37
C THR A 936 44.56 8.51 -31.13
N SER A 937 45.28 9.35 -30.43
CA SER A 937 46.34 10.19 -31.00
C SER A 937 47.35 9.33 -31.83
N ARG A 938 47.66 8.14 -31.33
CA ARG A 938 48.58 7.22 -31.99
C ARG A 938 47.96 6.58 -33.25
N GLU A 939 46.70 6.25 -33.23
CA GLU A 939 45.98 5.72 -34.39
C GLU A 939 45.81 6.80 -35.47
N ARG A 940 45.64 8.06 -35.12
CA ARG A 940 45.60 9.18 -36.07
C ARG A 940 46.96 9.37 -36.77
N GLU A 941 48.10 9.20 -36.06
CA GLU A 941 49.44 9.25 -36.66
C GLU A 941 49.64 8.12 -37.66
N VAL A 942 49.22 6.90 -37.30
CA VAL A 942 49.26 5.75 -38.20
C VAL A 942 48.37 5.97 -39.43
N LEU A 943 47.14 6.52 -39.24
CA LEU A 943 46.19 6.81 -40.32
C LEU A 943 46.76 7.85 -41.30
N ARG A 944 47.44 8.90 -40.82
CA ARG A 944 48.16 9.86 -41.70
C ARG A 944 49.20 9.17 -42.57
N LEU A 945 49.97 8.23 -42.02
CA LEU A 945 50.98 7.47 -42.80
C LEU A 945 50.32 6.48 -43.80
N ILE A 946 49.13 5.94 -43.44
CA ILE A 946 48.31 5.14 -44.37
C ILE A 946 47.86 6.01 -45.56
N ALA A 947 47.33 7.21 -45.28
CA ALA A 947 46.94 8.17 -46.30
C ALA A 947 48.13 8.60 -47.19
N ALA A 948 49.34 8.70 -46.64
CA ALA A 948 50.55 8.95 -47.37
C ALA A 948 51.08 7.75 -48.11
N GLY A 949 50.35 6.62 -48.20
CA GLY A 949 50.74 5.43 -48.98
C GLY A 949 51.83 4.55 -48.35
N ARG A 950 52.25 4.76 -47.11
CA ARG A 950 53.35 4.03 -46.44
C ARG A 950 52.92 2.62 -46.05
N SER A 951 53.78 1.64 -46.32
CA SER A 951 53.58 0.25 -45.90
C SER A 951 53.72 0.09 -44.41
N ASN A 952 53.24 -1.04 -43.83
CA ASN A 952 53.32 -1.30 -42.35
C ASN A 952 54.79 -1.32 -41.89
N ARG A 953 55.74 -1.64 -42.74
CA ARG A 953 57.22 -1.65 -42.47
C ARG A 953 57.74 -0.22 -42.37
N GLU A 954 57.30 0.65 -43.25
CA GLU A 954 57.70 2.06 -43.27
C GLU A 954 56.99 2.82 -42.07
N ILE A 955 55.71 2.51 -41.78
CA ILE A 955 55.02 3.02 -40.63
C ILE A 955 55.75 2.62 -39.35
N ALA A 956 56.13 1.37 -39.23
CA ALA A 956 56.87 0.88 -38.08
C ALA A 956 58.28 1.61 -37.95
N SER A 957 58.97 1.87 -39.05
CA SER A 957 60.21 2.64 -39.02
C SER A 957 60.03 4.09 -38.63
N VAL A 958 59.03 4.76 -39.17
CA VAL A 958 58.74 6.18 -38.87
C VAL A 958 58.26 6.39 -37.40
N LEU A 959 57.54 5.44 -36.88
CA LEU A 959 56.95 5.55 -35.53
C LEU A 959 57.77 4.83 -34.45
N PHE A 960 58.93 4.25 -34.80
CA PHE A 960 59.85 3.49 -33.92
C PHE A 960 59.12 2.34 -33.17
N ILE A 961 58.29 1.56 -33.88
CA ILE A 961 57.57 0.41 -33.36
C ILE A 961 57.86 -0.86 -34.15
N ALA A 962 57.50 -2.03 -33.62
CA ALA A 962 57.65 -3.27 -34.35
C ALA A 962 56.68 -3.36 -35.55
N PRO A 963 57.01 -3.95 -36.68
CA PRO A 963 56.12 -4.13 -37.86
C PRO A 963 54.82 -4.86 -37.50
N LYS A 964 54.82 -5.76 -36.50
CA LYS A 964 53.67 -6.47 -35.99
C LYS A 964 52.72 -5.54 -35.22
N THR A 965 53.29 -4.59 -34.44
CA THR A 965 52.51 -3.54 -33.74
C THR A 965 51.88 -2.58 -34.75
N ALA A 966 52.57 -2.19 -35.81
CA ALA A 966 51.99 -1.37 -36.87
C ALA A 966 50.81 -2.07 -37.55
N SER A 967 50.90 -3.38 -37.79
CA SER A 967 49.76 -4.19 -38.32
C SER A 967 48.56 -4.21 -37.39
N VAL A 968 48.76 -4.32 -36.09
CA VAL A 968 47.67 -4.27 -35.09
C VAL A 968 46.99 -2.89 -35.11
N HIS A 969 47.77 -1.80 -35.14
CA HIS A 969 47.17 -0.45 -35.25
C HIS A 969 46.38 -0.29 -36.54
N VAL A 970 46.86 -0.80 -37.68
CA VAL A 970 46.15 -0.75 -38.97
C VAL A 970 44.82 -1.51 -38.86
N SER A 971 44.82 -2.74 -38.30
CA SER A 971 43.58 -3.51 -38.09
C SER A 971 42.59 -2.81 -37.17
N ASN A 972 43.06 -2.23 -36.09
CA ASN A 972 42.19 -1.47 -35.16
C ASN A 972 41.58 -0.23 -35.82
N ILE A 973 42.38 0.50 -36.63
CA ILE A 973 41.93 1.66 -37.41
C ILE A 973 40.87 1.25 -38.40
N LEU A 974 41.09 0.17 -39.17
CA LEU A 974 40.08 -0.36 -40.08
C LEU A 974 38.76 -0.70 -39.38
N GLY A 975 38.83 -1.36 -38.22
CA GLY A 975 37.67 -1.69 -37.41
C GLY A 975 36.95 -0.43 -36.88
N LYS A 976 37.70 0.57 -36.37
CA LYS A 976 37.13 1.81 -35.81
C LYS A 976 36.55 2.74 -36.88
N LEU A 977 37.15 2.75 -38.08
CA LEU A 977 36.65 3.54 -39.23
C LEU A 977 35.58 2.81 -40.03
N GLY A 978 35.30 1.52 -39.75
CA GLY A 978 34.41 0.70 -40.54
C GLY A 978 34.91 0.45 -41.97
N ALA A 979 36.24 0.58 -42.22
CA ALA A 979 36.85 0.48 -43.54
C ALA A 979 37.17 -1.00 -43.87
N ALA A 980 36.66 -1.48 -45.00
CA ALA A 980 36.90 -2.86 -45.44
C ALA A 980 38.32 -3.07 -45.98
N SER A 981 39.05 -1.98 -46.30
CA SER A 981 40.42 -2.07 -46.85
C SER A 981 41.24 -0.86 -46.40
N ARG A 982 42.59 -1.06 -46.49
CA ARG A 982 43.58 0.00 -46.28
C ARG A 982 43.36 1.20 -47.22
N THR A 983 42.98 0.94 -48.49
CA THR A 983 42.70 1.96 -49.50
C THR A 983 41.47 2.77 -49.11
N GLU A 984 40.46 2.15 -48.51
CA GLU A 984 39.26 2.82 -48.01
C GLU A 984 39.57 3.68 -46.79
N ALA A 985 40.40 3.21 -45.86
CA ALA A 985 40.87 4.01 -44.73
C ALA A 985 41.69 5.24 -45.18
N ALA A 986 42.53 5.09 -46.23
CA ALA A 986 43.23 6.21 -46.85
C ALA A 986 42.29 7.24 -47.49
N ALA A 987 41.23 6.76 -48.19
CA ALA A 987 40.20 7.62 -48.75
C ALA A 987 39.37 8.38 -47.68
N ILE A 988 39.07 7.72 -46.53
CA ILE A 988 38.42 8.36 -45.35
C ILE A 988 39.35 9.45 -44.79
N ALA A 989 40.66 9.16 -44.62
CA ALA A 989 41.62 10.14 -44.11
C ALA A 989 41.76 11.35 -45.01
N TYR A 990 41.70 11.16 -46.34
CA TYR A 990 41.73 12.26 -47.31
C TYR A 990 40.47 13.11 -47.24
N ARG A 991 39.30 12.53 -47.13
CA ARG A 991 38.00 13.20 -47.03
C ARG A 991 37.89 14.00 -45.73
N GLU A 992 38.46 13.50 -44.66
CA GLU A 992 38.48 14.13 -43.33
C GLU A 992 39.64 15.13 -43.15
N GLY A 993 40.38 15.52 -44.22
CA GLY A 993 41.42 16.56 -44.18
C GLY A 993 42.70 16.18 -43.43
N LEU A 994 42.93 14.88 -43.11
CA LEU A 994 44.13 14.41 -42.44
C LEU A 994 45.40 14.38 -43.32
N SER A 995 45.26 14.70 -44.60
CA SER A 995 46.38 14.73 -45.56
C SER A 995 47.10 16.07 -45.55
N SER A 996 48.32 16.06 -45.02
CA SER A 996 49.46 16.94 -45.29
C SER A 996 49.55 18.26 -44.59
N GLN A 997 50.60 18.69 -44.11
CA GLN A 997 51.90 18.97 -44.80
C GLN A 997 53.07 18.51 -43.88
N PRO A 998 54.27 18.19 -44.41
CA PRO A 998 55.43 18.08 -43.58
C PRO A 998 55.89 19.53 -43.30
N SER A 999 55.59 20.04 -42.07
CA SER A 999 56.40 21.18 -41.60
C SER A 999 57.79 20.70 -41.36
N ALA A 1000 58.69 21.18 -42.15
CA ALA A 1000 60.10 21.18 -41.91
C ALA A 1000 60.38 21.81 -40.53
N ARG A 1001 60.89 20.99 -39.65
CA ARG A 1001 62.02 21.26 -38.76
C ARG A 1001 62.44 19.99 -38.00
#